data_21b9797fcd42270da86eb637a597439c
#
_entry.id   21b9797fcd42270da86eb637a597439c
#
_cell.length_a   1.000
_cell.length_b   1.000
_cell.length_c   1.000
_cell.angle_alpha   90.00
_cell.angle_beta   90.00
_cell.angle_gamma   90.00
#
_symmetry.space_group_name_H-M   'P 1'
#
loop_
_entity.id
_entity.type
_entity.pdbx_description
1 polymer ?
#
loop_
_entity_poly.entity_id
_entity_poly.type
_entity_poly.pdbx_seq_one_letter_code
_entity_poly.pdbx_strand_id
1 'polypeptide(L)'
;VSTKESTLERTVVIENMEPCIDGGRFPVKRIVGQELKVSADVSKNGHDQLSVVLKWRKIGKPDWHQTPMAQTENDRWEAACHFIENAQHEYTVEAWEDAFKSWQVEYAKKYGAGNLDLRTELDKGSILAEKAAARATLKQDKERLLNFSKQLKNADAHFGAQLAKNPELSSLMAAWPDLSLSTEFQPYLRVIVDRPQALFAAWYEFFPRSAEGKANSGSKFRDCIPRIEDAKAMGFDVIYFPPIHPIGFTARKGKNNSVTSEPGDPGVPYAVGNKFGGHKAVEPELGTLDDFDWLVGEIKTRGMEFALDFVINCSPDHPYVKEHPEWFFHRPDGTIKYAENPPKKYEDVYPLNFQNPDWRILWEELKDVLLFWVQHGVSIFRVDNPHTKPNEFWEWVILEIQKDYPDVIFLAEAFTRPELMKSLAKLGFTQSYTYFAWRSTKGEITEYLTELTQTAMKYYFRPNFFPTTPDILPTFLQTGGRPAFMIRAVLAATLSPAYGIYSGFELCENVPVPGEQEYLNSEKYQFKERDWDAPGNIKDYITKLNRIRHQNRALHEYENLRFQTVENEQIIFYSKATEDLDNIILVLVNLDPYNIQTGFAYVPLESFAINDGAPFQVEDLLTGEKFDWRGRRNFVMLDPHSRPAHIFRLRRLIGMDGEQMVFA
;
A
#
# COMPACT_ATOMS: atom_id res chain seq x y z
N VAL A 1 -0.81 7.50 43.72
CA VAL A 1 -1.56 6.59 42.85
C VAL A 1 -2.99 6.62 43.37
N SER A 2 -3.85 7.43 42.77
CA SER A 2 -5.28 7.46 43.07
C SER A 2 -5.94 6.33 42.26
N THR A 3 -6.20 5.22 42.90
CA THR A 3 -7.12 4.19 42.38
C THR A 3 -8.52 4.75 42.42
N LYS A 4 -9.06 5.12 41.26
CA LYS A 4 -10.46 5.50 41.12
C LYS A 4 -11.33 4.28 41.42
N GLU A 5 -12.23 4.42 42.38
CA GLU A 5 -13.26 3.43 42.74
C GLU A 5 -14.21 3.04 41.58
N SER A 6 -14.06 3.68 40.39
CA SER A 6 -14.92 3.43 39.22
C SER A 6 -14.57 2.16 38.39
N THR A 7 -13.56 1.39 38.75
CA THR A 7 -13.12 0.20 37.98
C THR A 7 -13.86 -1.08 38.33
N LEU A 8 -14.57 -1.15 39.42
CA LEU A 8 -15.33 -2.32 39.84
C LEU A 8 -16.69 -2.49 39.14
N GLU A 9 -17.19 -1.45 38.50
CA GLU A 9 -18.50 -1.48 37.81
C GLU A 9 -18.41 -1.95 36.34
N ARG A 10 -17.26 -1.81 35.69
CA ARG A 10 -17.03 -2.27 34.31
C ARG A 10 -16.48 -3.68 34.32
N THR A 11 -17.30 -4.64 33.98
CA THR A 11 -16.98 -6.06 34.01
C THR A 11 -16.59 -6.63 32.65
N VAL A 12 -16.83 -5.89 31.56
CA VAL A 12 -16.46 -6.29 30.21
C VAL A 12 -15.03 -5.84 29.92
N VAL A 13 -14.22 -6.76 29.41
CA VAL A 13 -12.81 -6.56 29.07
C VAL A 13 -12.65 -6.71 27.56
N ILE A 14 -11.92 -5.78 26.93
CA ILE A 14 -11.59 -5.80 25.50
C ILE A 14 -10.07 -5.85 25.37
N GLU A 15 -9.56 -6.90 24.74
CA GLU A 15 -8.13 -7.15 24.57
C GLU A 15 -7.81 -7.56 23.13
N ASN A 16 -6.53 -7.67 22.79
CA ASN A 16 -6.02 -8.20 21.53
C ASN A 16 -6.72 -7.65 20.29
N MET A 17 -6.97 -6.34 20.27
CA MET A 17 -7.60 -5.69 19.12
C MET A 17 -6.66 -5.69 17.90
N GLU A 18 -7.12 -6.16 16.77
CA GLU A 18 -6.39 -6.22 15.51
C GLU A 18 -7.19 -5.58 14.36
N PRO A 19 -6.49 -4.86 13.43
CA PRO A 19 -5.07 -4.51 13.48
C PRO A 19 -4.76 -3.41 14.50
N CYS A 20 -3.59 -3.51 15.16
CA CYS A 20 -3.11 -2.53 16.11
C CYS A 20 -1.58 -2.41 15.95
N ILE A 21 -1.11 -1.28 15.42
CA ILE A 21 0.32 -1.07 15.14
C ILE A 21 0.99 -0.41 16.34
N ASP A 22 1.98 -1.10 16.93
CA ASP A 22 2.77 -0.65 18.08
C ASP A 22 1.88 -0.05 19.19
N GLY A 23 0.88 -0.82 19.63
CA GLY A 23 -0.05 -0.41 20.69
C GLY A 23 -0.96 0.78 20.30
N GLY A 24 -1.19 1.01 19.01
CA GLY A 24 -2.01 2.13 18.51
C GLY A 24 -1.21 3.42 18.26
N ARG A 25 0.12 3.41 18.39
CA ARG A 25 0.97 4.57 18.11
C ARG A 25 0.88 4.99 16.66
N PHE A 26 0.81 4.03 15.72
CA PHE A 26 0.79 4.29 14.29
C PHE A 26 -0.51 3.85 13.63
N PRO A 27 -0.93 4.54 12.56
CA PRO A 27 -2.14 4.20 11.83
C PRO A 27 -1.95 2.96 10.95
N VAL A 28 -3.02 2.24 10.69
CA VAL A 28 -3.13 1.32 9.56
C VAL A 28 -3.42 2.09 8.28
N LYS A 29 -3.17 1.49 7.12
CA LYS A 29 -3.40 2.10 5.82
C LYS A 29 -4.45 1.33 5.03
N ARG A 30 -5.37 2.05 4.41
CA ARG A 30 -6.37 1.54 3.46
C ARG A 30 -6.54 2.53 2.31
N ILE A 31 -7.14 2.09 1.23
CA ILE A 31 -7.60 2.97 0.17
C ILE A 31 -9.12 3.12 0.22
N VAL A 32 -9.64 4.17 -0.42
CA VAL A 32 -11.08 4.36 -0.58
C VAL A 32 -11.72 3.12 -1.20
N GLY A 33 -12.78 2.60 -0.55
CA GLY A 33 -13.50 1.41 -0.96
C GLY A 33 -12.90 0.08 -0.46
N GLN A 34 -11.70 0.09 0.12
CA GLN A 34 -11.10 -1.12 0.69
C GLN A 34 -11.68 -1.41 2.07
N GLU A 35 -11.91 -2.70 2.34
CA GLU A 35 -12.39 -3.18 3.63
C GLU A 35 -11.27 -3.18 4.68
N LEU A 36 -11.62 -2.82 5.92
CA LEU A 36 -10.81 -3.07 7.11
C LEU A 36 -11.50 -4.10 8.00
N LYS A 37 -10.98 -5.31 8.06
CA LYS A 37 -11.39 -6.33 9.02
C LYS A 37 -10.78 -6.02 10.38
N VAL A 38 -11.64 -5.97 11.40
CA VAL A 38 -11.25 -5.70 12.78
C VAL A 38 -11.72 -6.85 13.66
N SER A 39 -10.84 -7.30 14.53
CA SER A 39 -11.18 -8.33 15.52
C SER A 39 -10.67 -7.92 16.90
N ALA A 40 -11.32 -8.43 17.94
CA ALA A 40 -10.94 -8.22 19.34
C ALA A 40 -11.37 -9.41 20.20
N ASP A 41 -10.64 -9.65 21.28
CA ASP A 41 -11.09 -10.57 22.32
C ASP A 41 -11.94 -9.80 23.33
N VAL A 42 -13.20 -10.22 23.49
CA VAL A 42 -14.14 -9.56 24.41
C VAL A 42 -14.70 -10.59 25.37
N SER A 43 -14.42 -10.40 26.64
CA SER A 43 -14.77 -11.33 27.69
C SER A 43 -15.44 -10.64 28.89
N LYS A 44 -16.17 -11.43 29.70
CA LYS A 44 -16.81 -11.02 30.95
C LYS A 44 -16.89 -12.20 31.90
N ASN A 45 -16.78 -11.92 33.18
CA ASN A 45 -17.07 -12.91 34.20
C ASN A 45 -18.55 -13.28 34.24
N GLY A 46 -18.88 -14.58 34.29
CA GLY A 46 -20.24 -15.10 34.35
C GLY A 46 -20.73 -15.66 33.02
N HIS A 47 -22.04 -15.75 32.85
CA HIS A 47 -22.68 -16.38 31.67
C HIS A 47 -23.57 -15.44 30.88
N ASP A 48 -23.49 -14.15 31.16
CA ASP A 48 -24.28 -13.13 30.45
C ASP A 48 -23.82 -12.99 29.01
N GLN A 49 -24.78 -12.74 28.14
CA GLN A 49 -24.50 -12.48 26.72
C GLN A 49 -23.95 -11.09 26.55
N LEU A 50 -23.00 -10.98 25.61
CA LEU A 50 -22.41 -9.71 25.23
C LEU A 50 -23.00 -9.19 23.91
N SER A 51 -23.05 -7.89 23.77
CA SER A 51 -23.13 -7.20 22.47
C SER A 51 -21.88 -6.40 22.26
N VAL A 52 -21.32 -6.55 21.06
CA VAL A 52 -20.05 -5.94 20.65
C VAL A 52 -20.26 -5.23 19.33
N VAL A 53 -19.77 -3.99 19.20
CA VAL A 53 -19.86 -3.20 17.98
C VAL A 53 -18.49 -2.64 17.61
N LEU A 54 -18.17 -2.68 16.33
CA LEU A 54 -17.09 -1.91 15.73
C LEU A 54 -17.62 -0.51 15.43
N LYS A 55 -16.89 0.50 15.87
CA LYS A 55 -17.19 1.92 15.63
C LYS A 55 -16.06 2.57 14.85
N TRP A 56 -16.41 3.42 13.87
CA TRP A 56 -15.43 4.21 13.13
C TRP A 56 -15.98 5.57 12.71
N ARG A 57 -15.11 6.54 12.55
CA ARG A 57 -15.45 7.89 12.05
C ARG A 57 -14.25 8.58 11.42
N LYS A 58 -14.50 9.62 10.63
CA LYS A 58 -13.48 10.57 10.21
C LYS A 58 -13.03 11.40 11.42
N ILE A 59 -11.72 11.57 11.58
CA ILE A 59 -11.15 12.37 12.68
C ILE A 59 -11.71 13.80 12.63
N GLY A 60 -12.13 14.29 13.80
CA GLY A 60 -12.75 15.61 13.96
C GLY A 60 -14.26 15.68 13.67
N LYS A 61 -14.90 14.57 13.30
CA LYS A 61 -16.36 14.47 13.19
C LYS A 61 -16.95 13.84 14.46
N PRO A 62 -18.12 14.33 14.95
CA PRO A 62 -18.73 13.79 16.17
C PRO A 62 -19.40 12.43 15.96
N ASP A 63 -19.95 12.19 14.78
CA ASP A 63 -20.83 11.05 14.52
C ASP A 63 -20.02 9.78 14.21
N TRP A 64 -20.34 8.70 14.92
CA TRP A 64 -19.79 7.38 14.70
C TRP A 64 -20.66 6.54 13.76
N HIS A 65 -20.05 5.92 12.78
CA HIS A 65 -20.61 4.73 12.13
C HIS A 65 -20.39 3.55 13.05
N GLN A 66 -21.27 2.55 13.00
CA GLN A 66 -21.11 1.32 13.77
C GLN A 66 -21.69 0.11 13.05
N THR A 67 -21.10 -1.05 13.31
CA THR A 67 -21.61 -2.35 12.86
C THR A 67 -21.47 -3.39 13.97
N PRO A 68 -22.48 -4.28 14.16
CA PRO A 68 -22.36 -5.39 15.10
C PRO A 68 -21.20 -6.29 14.73
N MET A 69 -20.44 -6.74 15.72
CA MET A 69 -19.42 -7.77 15.55
C MET A 69 -20.03 -9.16 15.78
N ALA A 70 -19.54 -10.13 15.01
CA ALA A 70 -19.88 -11.55 15.17
C ALA A 70 -18.84 -12.27 16.03
N GLN A 71 -19.28 -13.11 16.94
CA GLN A 71 -18.39 -14.00 17.69
C GLN A 71 -17.99 -15.17 16.78
N THR A 72 -16.69 -15.38 16.62
CA THR A 72 -16.12 -16.43 15.74
C THR A 72 -15.68 -17.64 16.52
N GLU A 73 -14.75 -17.47 17.44
CA GLU A 73 -14.20 -18.56 18.29
C GLU A 73 -14.05 -18.05 19.73
N ASN A 74 -14.49 -18.84 20.71
CA ASN A 74 -14.40 -18.48 22.12
C ASN A 74 -14.82 -17.01 22.38
N ASP A 75 -13.89 -16.16 22.80
CA ASP A 75 -14.11 -14.75 23.08
C ASP A 75 -13.71 -13.83 21.92
N ARG A 76 -13.34 -14.37 20.75
CA ARG A 76 -12.97 -13.59 19.55
C ARG A 76 -14.19 -13.08 18.81
N TRP A 77 -14.20 -11.77 18.54
CA TRP A 77 -15.25 -11.08 17.82
C TRP A 77 -14.66 -10.38 16.58
N GLU A 78 -15.41 -10.40 15.49
CA GLU A 78 -14.97 -9.84 14.20
C GLU A 78 -16.05 -9.05 13.52
N ALA A 79 -15.65 -7.97 12.87
CA ALA A 79 -16.45 -7.20 11.94
C ALA A 79 -15.58 -6.49 10.91
N ALA A 80 -16.21 -5.96 9.89
CA ALA A 80 -15.55 -5.16 8.88
C ALA A 80 -16.18 -3.78 8.73
N CYS A 81 -15.36 -2.80 8.34
CA CYS A 81 -15.83 -1.47 7.98
C CYS A 81 -15.24 -1.04 6.64
N HIS A 82 -15.92 -0.14 5.95
CA HIS A 82 -15.53 0.42 4.66
C HIS A 82 -15.39 1.94 4.77
N PHE A 83 -14.34 2.48 4.14
CA PHE A 83 -14.08 3.91 4.11
C PHE A 83 -14.35 4.45 2.71
N ILE A 84 -15.13 5.53 2.64
CA ILE A 84 -15.55 6.15 1.38
C ILE A 84 -14.89 7.50 1.11
N GLU A 85 -14.11 8.01 2.06
CA GLU A 85 -13.41 9.29 1.95
C GLU A 85 -11.90 9.12 2.09
N ASN A 86 -11.14 9.77 1.22
CA ASN A 86 -9.71 9.96 1.36
C ASN A 86 -9.42 10.92 2.51
N ALA A 87 -9.16 10.37 3.69
CA ALA A 87 -8.96 11.13 4.93
C ALA A 87 -8.40 10.25 6.04
N GLN A 88 -8.06 10.87 7.17
CA GLN A 88 -7.75 10.16 8.40
C GLN A 88 -9.04 9.81 9.16
N HIS A 89 -9.11 8.55 9.59
CA HIS A 89 -10.21 8.01 10.37
C HIS A 89 -9.70 7.38 11.65
N GLU A 90 -10.59 7.18 12.60
CA GLU A 90 -10.32 6.42 13.82
C GLU A 90 -11.39 5.35 14.02
N TYR A 91 -11.01 4.26 14.69
CA TYR A 91 -11.90 3.14 14.97
C TYR A 91 -11.65 2.58 16.37
N THR A 92 -12.68 1.95 16.92
CA THR A 92 -12.65 1.30 18.22
C THR A 92 -13.70 0.20 18.31
N VAL A 93 -13.63 -0.61 19.34
CA VAL A 93 -14.64 -1.60 19.71
C VAL A 93 -15.31 -1.14 21.00
N GLU A 94 -16.62 -1.16 21.02
CA GLU A 94 -17.44 -0.95 22.21
C GLU A 94 -18.22 -2.23 22.53
N ALA A 95 -18.23 -2.62 23.79
CA ALA A 95 -18.90 -3.83 24.24
C ALA A 95 -19.63 -3.62 25.58
N TRP A 96 -20.73 -4.31 25.73
CA TRP A 96 -21.55 -4.25 26.95
C TRP A 96 -22.26 -5.57 27.23
N GLU A 97 -22.69 -5.75 28.46
CA GLU A 97 -23.59 -6.82 28.84
C GLU A 97 -24.96 -6.60 28.21
N ASP A 98 -25.40 -7.55 27.39
CA ASP A 98 -26.73 -7.50 26.79
C ASP A 98 -27.74 -8.26 27.67
N ALA A 99 -28.34 -7.53 28.61
CA ALA A 99 -29.32 -8.09 29.54
C ALA A 99 -30.53 -8.70 28.83
N PHE A 100 -30.90 -8.16 27.64
CA PHE A 100 -32.01 -8.71 26.87
C PHE A 100 -31.66 -10.00 26.17
N LYS A 101 -30.49 -10.10 25.53
CA LYS A 101 -30.01 -11.36 24.96
C LYS A 101 -29.79 -12.42 26.05
N SER A 102 -29.25 -12.03 27.20
CA SER A 102 -29.10 -12.92 28.36
C SER A 102 -30.45 -13.46 28.80
N TRP A 103 -31.47 -12.60 28.91
CA TRP A 103 -32.83 -13.00 29.21
C TRP A 103 -33.42 -13.94 28.16
N GLN A 104 -33.23 -13.68 26.88
CA GLN A 104 -33.71 -14.55 25.79
C GLN A 104 -33.14 -15.96 25.91
N VAL A 105 -31.82 -16.08 26.14
CA VAL A 105 -31.12 -17.37 26.29
C VAL A 105 -31.60 -18.10 27.55
N GLU A 106 -31.73 -17.41 28.68
CA GLU A 106 -32.18 -17.97 29.94
C GLU A 106 -33.65 -18.46 29.82
N TYR A 107 -34.51 -17.64 29.25
CA TYR A 107 -35.92 -17.98 29.00
C TYR A 107 -36.04 -19.24 28.12
N ALA A 108 -35.30 -19.25 26.98
CA ALA A 108 -35.33 -20.36 26.05
C ALA A 108 -34.88 -21.69 26.71
N LYS A 109 -33.82 -21.65 27.54
CA LYS A 109 -33.34 -22.83 28.30
C LYS A 109 -34.36 -23.35 29.27
N LYS A 110 -34.97 -22.46 30.07
CA LYS A 110 -36.01 -22.83 31.10
C LYS A 110 -37.23 -23.39 30.42
N TYR A 111 -37.74 -22.73 29.38
CA TYR A 111 -38.89 -23.20 28.60
C TYR A 111 -38.61 -24.56 27.91
N GLY A 112 -37.43 -24.71 27.28
CA GLY A 112 -37.04 -25.94 26.62
C GLY A 112 -36.87 -27.13 27.59
N ALA A 113 -36.59 -26.87 28.89
CA ALA A 113 -36.57 -27.86 29.94
C ALA A 113 -37.99 -28.25 30.48
N GLY A 114 -39.04 -27.71 29.86
CA GLY A 114 -40.42 -28.00 30.23
C GLY A 114 -40.96 -27.18 31.41
N ASN A 115 -40.25 -26.16 31.88
CA ASN A 115 -40.75 -25.26 32.92
C ASN A 115 -41.79 -24.31 32.30
N LEU A 116 -43.00 -24.37 32.81
CA LEU A 116 -44.14 -23.53 32.41
C LEU A 116 -44.46 -22.42 33.42
N ASP A 117 -43.88 -22.47 34.63
CA ASP A 117 -43.98 -21.39 35.61
C ASP A 117 -42.80 -20.40 35.41
N LEU A 118 -42.97 -19.52 34.40
CA LEU A 118 -41.95 -18.53 33.98
C LEU A 118 -42.41 -17.08 34.23
N ARG A 119 -43.30 -16.88 35.22
CA ARG A 119 -43.84 -15.53 35.51
C ARG A 119 -42.74 -14.52 35.82
N THR A 120 -41.81 -14.87 36.67
CA THR A 120 -40.67 -14.02 37.03
C THR A 120 -39.81 -13.64 35.84
N GLU A 121 -39.60 -14.62 34.91
CA GLU A 121 -38.86 -14.35 33.70
C GLU A 121 -39.59 -13.41 32.72
N LEU A 122 -40.91 -13.55 32.62
CA LEU A 122 -41.75 -12.66 31.81
C LEU A 122 -41.78 -11.24 32.39
N ASP A 123 -41.85 -11.09 33.72
CA ASP A 123 -41.76 -9.80 34.38
C ASP A 123 -40.37 -9.16 34.16
N LYS A 124 -39.28 -9.94 34.21
CA LYS A 124 -37.92 -9.47 33.86
C LYS A 124 -37.87 -8.94 32.43
N GLY A 125 -38.36 -9.70 31.44
CA GLY A 125 -38.42 -9.27 30.05
C GLY A 125 -39.25 -8.01 29.85
N SER A 126 -40.40 -7.91 30.53
CA SER A 126 -41.26 -6.70 30.54
C SER A 126 -40.52 -5.46 31.04
N ILE A 127 -39.81 -5.58 32.17
CA ILE A 127 -39.01 -4.48 32.76
C ILE A 127 -37.87 -4.04 31.80
N LEU A 128 -37.21 -5.00 31.13
CA LEU A 128 -36.17 -4.69 30.15
C LEU A 128 -36.71 -3.87 28.97
N ALA A 129 -37.89 -4.24 28.45
CA ALA A 129 -38.55 -3.49 27.39
C ALA A 129 -39.01 -2.07 27.86
N GLU A 130 -39.48 -1.93 29.10
CA GLU A 130 -39.80 -0.62 29.69
C GLU A 130 -38.58 0.28 29.83
N LYS A 131 -37.46 -0.26 30.28
CA LYS A 131 -36.19 0.47 30.38
C LYS A 131 -35.68 0.91 28.99
N ALA A 132 -35.80 0.05 27.96
CA ALA A 132 -35.44 0.41 26.59
C ALA A 132 -36.38 1.51 26.05
N ALA A 133 -37.70 1.43 26.33
CA ALA A 133 -38.64 2.45 25.97
C ALA A 133 -38.33 3.82 26.62
N ALA A 134 -37.79 3.81 27.86
CA ALA A 134 -37.37 5.04 28.53
C ALA A 134 -36.16 5.71 27.85
N ARG A 135 -35.26 4.93 27.25
CA ARG A 135 -34.11 5.40 26.48
C ARG A 135 -34.46 5.82 25.06
N ALA A 136 -35.55 5.26 24.49
CA ALA A 136 -35.96 5.51 23.11
C ALA A 136 -36.31 6.99 22.86
N THR A 137 -35.62 7.61 21.91
CA THR A 137 -35.86 8.98 21.46
C THR A 137 -36.91 9.06 20.36
N LEU A 138 -37.12 7.99 19.59
CA LEU A 138 -38.14 7.89 18.57
C LEU A 138 -39.47 7.47 19.23
N LYS A 139 -40.50 8.32 19.08
CA LYS A 139 -41.82 8.10 19.68
C LYS A 139 -42.43 6.75 19.29
N GLN A 140 -42.31 6.37 18.02
CA GLN A 140 -42.83 5.11 17.50
C GLN A 140 -42.17 3.89 18.19
N ASP A 141 -40.84 3.90 18.35
CA ASP A 141 -40.13 2.81 19.01
C ASP A 141 -40.47 2.69 20.48
N LYS A 142 -40.60 3.84 21.15
CA LYS A 142 -41.09 3.91 22.53
C LYS A 142 -42.44 3.28 22.71
N GLU A 143 -43.41 3.61 21.86
CA GLU A 143 -44.76 3.05 21.91
C GLU A 143 -44.76 1.53 21.65
N ARG A 144 -44.00 1.07 20.69
CA ARG A 144 -43.82 -0.35 20.38
C ARG A 144 -43.18 -1.13 21.53
N LEU A 145 -42.11 -0.62 22.12
CA LEU A 145 -41.45 -1.23 23.29
C LEU A 145 -42.39 -1.33 24.48
N LEU A 146 -43.18 -0.29 24.77
CA LEU A 146 -44.20 -0.31 25.81
C LEU A 146 -45.31 -1.33 25.54
N ASN A 147 -45.67 -1.52 24.26
CA ASN A 147 -46.63 -2.55 23.87
C ASN A 147 -46.09 -3.95 24.11
N PHE A 148 -44.83 -4.20 23.71
CA PHE A 148 -44.14 -5.48 23.98
C PHE A 148 -44.01 -5.74 25.48
N SER A 149 -43.70 -4.73 26.30
CA SER A 149 -43.67 -4.84 27.75
C SER A 149 -45.01 -5.33 28.30
N LYS A 150 -46.13 -4.71 27.85
CA LYS A 150 -47.50 -5.12 28.25
C LYS A 150 -47.80 -6.56 27.81
N GLN A 151 -47.43 -6.96 26.61
CA GLN A 151 -47.63 -8.31 26.11
C GLN A 151 -46.87 -9.33 26.98
N LEU A 152 -45.58 -9.09 27.27
CA LEU A 152 -44.76 -9.93 28.16
C LEU A 152 -45.39 -10.04 29.56
N LYS A 153 -45.87 -8.94 30.12
CA LYS A 153 -46.51 -8.89 31.44
C LYS A 153 -47.79 -9.72 31.51
N ASN A 154 -48.50 -9.93 30.40
CA ASN A 154 -49.76 -10.66 30.34
C ASN A 154 -49.61 -12.05 29.66
N ALA A 155 -48.41 -12.41 29.19
CA ALA A 155 -48.17 -13.67 28.49
C ALA A 155 -48.18 -14.88 29.43
N ASP A 156 -48.58 -16.03 28.89
CA ASP A 156 -48.23 -17.34 29.43
C ASP A 156 -46.84 -17.76 28.92
N ALA A 157 -46.37 -18.93 29.39
CA ALA A 157 -45.04 -19.44 29.01
C ALA A 157 -44.88 -19.67 27.49
N HIS A 158 -45.94 -20.11 26.80
CA HIS A 158 -45.90 -20.39 25.37
C HIS A 158 -45.83 -19.10 24.54
N PHE A 159 -46.69 -18.12 24.85
CA PHE A 159 -46.68 -16.82 24.18
C PHE A 159 -45.40 -16.05 24.51
N GLY A 160 -44.90 -16.16 25.75
CA GLY A 160 -43.62 -15.60 26.16
C GLY A 160 -42.43 -16.14 25.32
N ALA A 161 -42.43 -17.45 24.99
CA ALA A 161 -41.43 -18.04 24.14
C ALA A 161 -41.48 -17.52 22.70
N GLN A 162 -42.65 -17.17 22.18
CA GLN A 162 -42.82 -16.51 20.89
C GLN A 162 -42.30 -15.05 20.94
N LEU A 163 -42.60 -14.32 21.99
CA LEU A 163 -42.11 -12.95 22.19
C LEU A 163 -40.60 -12.89 22.36
N ALA A 164 -40.02 -13.83 23.10
CA ALA A 164 -38.55 -13.92 23.26
C ALA A 164 -37.80 -14.14 21.93
N LYS A 165 -38.45 -14.75 20.93
CA LYS A 165 -37.90 -14.97 19.58
C LYS A 165 -38.39 -13.92 18.57
N ASN A 166 -39.15 -12.93 18.99
CA ASN A 166 -39.69 -11.94 18.08
C ASN A 166 -38.62 -11.04 17.49
N PRO A 167 -38.40 -11.01 16.15
CA PRO A 167 -37.33 -10.23 15.54
C PRO A 167 -37.54 -8.72 15.68
N GLU A 168 -38.78 -8.24 15.72
CA GLU A 168 -39.05 -6.81 15.90
C GLU A 168 -38.65 -6.37 17.32
N LEU A 169 -39.03 -7.14 18.34
CA LEU A 169 -38.61 -6.84 19.71
C LEU A 169 -37.09 -6.86 19.85
N SER A 170 -36.42 -7.88 19.27
CA SER A 170 -34.97 -7.97 19.29
C SER A 170 -34.31 -6.76 18.61
N SER A 171 -34.83 -6.31 17.45
CA SER A 171 -34.32 -5.13 16.75
C SER A 171 -34.49 -3.84 17.54
N LEU A 172 -35.66 -3.67 18.19
CA LEU A 172 -35.94 -2.51 19.04
C LEU A 172 -35.07 -2.48 20.29
N MET A 173 -34.81 -3.63 20.92
CA MET A 173 -33.93 -3.72 22.06
C MET A 173 -32.48 -3.44 21.70
N ALA A 174 -32.04 -3.90 20.52
CA ALA A 174 -30.72 -3.62 19.97
C ALA A 174 -30.51 -2.14 19.57
N ALA A 175 -31.58 -1.47 19.11
CA ALA A 175 -31.57 -0.04 18.79
C ALA A 175 -31.43 0.88 20.02
N TRP A 176 -31.92 0.43 21.18
CA TRP A 176 -31.95 1.20 22.43
C TRP A 176 -31.27 0.47 23.59
N PRO A 177 -29.96 0.10 23.43
CA PRO A 177 -29.22 -0.64 24.44
C PRO A 177 -28.97 0.18 25.71
N ASP A 178 -28.59 -0.48 26.77
CA ASP A 178 -28.11 0.17 27.97
C ASP A 178 -26.56 0.23 27.91
N LEU A 179 -26.04 1.41 27.61
CA LEU A 179 -24.59 1.65 27.49
C LEU A 179 -23.98 2.27 28.74
N SER A 180 -24.72 2.34 29.85
CA SER A 180 -24.25 2.97 31.09
C SER A 180 -22.99 2.34 31.66
N LEU A 181 -22.80 1.04 31.42
CA LEU A 181 -21.64 0.25 31.83
C LEU A 181 -20.84 -0.31 30.64
N SER A 182 -20.99 0.27 29.44
CA SER A 182 -20.20 -0.16 28.28
C SER A 182 -18.72 0.11 28.48
N THR A 183 -17.91 -0.72 27.84
CA THR A 183 -16.46 -0.55 27.75
C THR A 183 -16.08 -0.24 26.31
N GLU A 184 -15.31 0.81 26.11
CA GLU A 184 -14.67 1.12 24.82
C GLU A 184 -13.17 0.84 24.89
N PHE A 185 -12.64 0.27 23.81
CA PHE A 185 -11.17 0.10 23.69
C PHE A 185 -10.49 1.47 23.54
N GLN A 186 -9.39 1.65 24.27
CA GLN A 186 -8.59 2.88 24.25
C GLN A 186 -7.09 2.55 24.16
N PRO A 187 -6.29 3.37 23.46
CA PRO A 187 -6.70 4.56 22.68
C PRO A 187 -7.47 4.19 21.40
N TYR A 188 -8.24 5.13 20.83
CA TYR A 188 -8.81 4.94 19.50
C TYR A 188 -7.72 4.70 18.48
N LEU A 189 -7.87 3.65 17.67
CA LEU A 189 -6.89 3.29 16.66
C LEU A 189 -7.14 4.11 15.38
N ARG A 190 -6.06 4.49 14.70
CA ARG A 190 -6.14 5.35 13.53
C ARG A 190 -6.01 4.56 12.23
N VAL A 191 -6.66 5.04 11.18
CA VAL A 191 -6.49 4.56 9.82
C VAL A 191 -6.33 5.74 8.86
N ILE A 192 -5.30 5.69 8.03
CA ILE A 192 -5.12 6.58 6.88
C ILE A 192 -5.78 5.90 5.69
N VAL A 193 -6.76 6.59 5.12
CA VAL A 193 -7.45 6.14 3.91
C VAL A 193 -6.98 7.01 2.76
N ASP A 194 -6.25 6.43 1.82
CA ASP A 194 -5.70 7.11 0.66
C ASP A 194 -6.55 6.86 -0.59
N ARG A 195 -6.27 7.59 -1.66
CA ARG A 195 -6.86 7.33 -2.98
C ARG A 195 -6.33 6.02 -3.59
N PRO A 196 -7.05 5.39 -4.55
CA PRO A 196 -6.69 4.08 -5.11
C PRO A 196 -5.27 4.00 -5.70
N GLN A 197 -4.77 5.10 -6.28
CA GLN A 197 -3.41 5.16 -6.87
C GLN A 197 -2.29 4.98 -5.83
N ALA A 198 -2.58 5.17 -4.56
CA ALA A 198 -1.66 4.88 -3.47
C ALA A 198 -1.34 3.38 -3.33
N LEU A 199 -2.22 2.50 -3.85
CA LEU A 199 -2.06 1.04 -3.83
C LEU A 199 -1.68 0.49 -5.19
N PHE A 200 -2.37 0.89 -6.26
CA PHE A 200 -2.23 0.32 -7.59
C PHE A 200 -1.80 1.38 -8.61
N ALA A 201 -0.57 1.24 -9.14
CA ALA A 201 -0.04 2.07 -10.21
C ALA A 201 1.19 1.41 -10.86
N ALA A 202 1.42 1.71 -12.14
CA ALA A 202 2.66 1.41 -12.85
C ALA A 202 3.42 2.72 -13.14
N TRP A 203 4.69 2.78 -12.76
CA TRP A 203 5.52 3.98 -12.81
C TRP A 203 6.58 3.88 -13.90
N TYR A 204 6.81 4.99 -14.63
CA TYR A 204 7.91 5.12 -15.59
C TYR A 204 8.82 6.28 -15.19
N GLU A 205 10.03 5.95 -14.78
CA GLU A 205 11.05 6.91 -14.38
C GLU A 205 11.97 7.25 -15.54
N PHE A 206 12.20 8.54 -15.81
CA PHE A 206 13.23 8.97 -16.76
C PHE A 206 13.72 10.39 -16.47
N PHE A 207 14.96 10.67 -16.86
CA PHE A 207 15.54 12.00 -16.77
C PHE A 207 15.05 12.85 -17.92
N PRO A 208 14.36 13.99 -17.69
CA PRO A 208 13.83 14.82 -18.75
C PRO A 208 14.93 15.32 -19.70
N ARG A 209 16.14 15.57 -19.17
CA ARG A 209 17.29 16.01 -19.99
C ARG A 209 17.77 15.01 -21.03
N SER A 210 17.37 13.74 -20.95
CA SER A 210 17.73 12.69 -21.91
C SER A 210 16.52 12.10 -22.64
N ALA A 211 15.38 12.76 -22.63
CA ALA A 211 14.13 12.26 -23.19
C ALA A 211 14.22 11.89 -24.68
N GLU A 212 14.97 12.66 -25.48
CA GLU A 212 15.18 12.36 -26.91
C GLU A 212 16.23 11.27 -27.18
N GLY A 213 17.00 10.87 -26.18
CA GLY A 213 18.07 9.86 -26.35
C GLY A 213 19.25 10.34 -27.21
N LYS A 214 19.54 11.64 -27.23
CA LYS A 214 20.64 12.23 -28.01
C LYS A 214 21.90 12.40 -27.18
N ALA A 215 23.03 11.95 -27.70
CA ALA A 215 24.33 12.19 -27.08
C ALA A 215 24.70 13.69 -27.12
N ASN A 216 25.32 14.16 -26.03
CA ASN A 216 25.87 15.52 -25.91
C ASN A 216 24.88 16.68 -26.14
N SER A 217 23.56 16.42 -26.05
CA SER A 217 22.51 17.41 -26.20
C SER A 217 21.41 17.16 -25.19
N GLY A 218 21.15 18.13 -24.30
CA GLY A 218 20.06 18.06 -23.35
C GLY A 218 18.71 18.27 -24.01
N SER A 219 17.71 17.47 -23.66
CA SER A 219 16.31 17.68 -23.99
C SER A 219 15.67 18.66 -23.02
N LYS A 220 14.63 19.34 -23.48
CA LYS A 220 13.80 20.26 -22.69
C LYS A 220 12.49 19.59 -22.29
N PHE A 221 11.72 20.24 -21.42
CA PHE A 221 10.39 19.74 -21.03
C PHE A 221 9.47 19.47 -22.23
N ARG A 222 9.53 20.33 -23.25
CA ARG A 222 8.71 20.16 -24.47
C ARG A 222 9.12 18.95 -25.31
N ASP A 223 10.36 18.54 -25.21
CA ASP A 223 10.91 17.38 -25.92
C ASP A 223 10.56 16.05 -25.23
N CYS A 224 9.96 16.09 -24.03
CA CYS A 224 9.58 14.88 -23.27
C CYS A 224 8.31 14.20 -23.81
N ILE A 225 7.49 14.88 -24.60
CA ILE A 225 6.17 14.36 -25.03
C ILE A 225 6.25 12.99 -25.72
N PRO A 226 7.16 12.75 -26.69
CA PRO A 226 7.24 11.43 -27.33
C PRO A 226 7.54 10.30 -26.33
N ARG A 227 8.37 10.57 -25.29
CA ARG A 227 8.69 9.59 -24.25
C ARG A 227 7.51 9.32 -23.34
N ILE A 228 6.73 10.36 -23.02
CA ILE A 228 5.48 10.24 -22.23
C ILE A 228 4.42 9.44 -23.00
N GLU A 229 4.29 9.68 -24.31
CA GLU A 229 3.37 8.92 -25.16
C GLU A 229 3.75 7.44 -25.27
N ASP A 230 5.04 7.13 -25.37
CA ASP A 230 5.54 5.76 -25.38
C ASP A 230 5.29 5.07 -24.02
N ALA A 231 5.54 5.75 -22.92
CA ALA A 231 5.20 5.25 -21.57
C ALA A 231 3.70 4.99 -21.43
N LYS A 232 2.85 5.91 -21.93
CA LYS A 232 1.39 5.72 -21.95
C LYS A 232 0.98 4.53 -22.81
N ALA A 233 1.59 4.36 -23.98
CA ALA A 233 1.34 3.22 -24.87
C ALA A 233 1.73 1.90 -24.22
N MET A 234 2.78 1.87 -23.42
CA MET A 234 3.16 0.73 -22.58
C MET A 234 2.23 0.50 -21.39
N GLY A 235 1.27 1.42 -21.11
CA GLY A 235 0.27 1.26 -20.05
C GLY A 235 0.74 1.70 -18.67
N PHE A 236 1.70 2.61 -18.57
CA PHE A 236 2.11 3.23 -17.31
C PHE A 236 1.11 4.31 -16.87
N ASP A 237 0.96 4.46 -15.56
CA ASP A 237 0.01 5.38 -14.91
C ASP A 237 0.70 6.65 -14.41
N VAL A 238 1.98 6.56 -14.03
CA VAL A 238 2.75 7.65 -13.41
C VAL A 238 4.04 7.89 -14.17
N ILE A 239 4.28 9.15 -14.53
CA ILE A 239 5.58 9.65 -15.00
C ILE A 239 6.35 10.17 -13.81
N TYR A 240 7.55 9.65 -13.58
CA TYR A 240 8.41 10.09 -12.50
C TYR A 240 9.70 10.72 -13.03
N PHE A 241 9.97 11.95 -12.58
CA PHE A 241 11.21 12.66 -12.89
C PHE A 241 12.15 12.67 -11.67
N PRO A 242 13.43 12.27 -11.84
CA PRO A 242 14.50 12.69 -10.97
C PRO A 242 14.58 14.23 -10.88
N PRO A 243 15.38 14.81 -9.96
CA PRO A 243 15.35 16.24 -9.69
C PRO A 243 15.50 17.10 -10.93
N ILE A 244 14.70 18.17 -10.99
CA ILE A 244 14.63 19.12 -12.13
C ILE A 244 15.20 20.50 -11.77
N HIS A 245 15.79 20.63 -10.59
CA HIS A 245 16.27 21.89 -10.03
C HIS A 245 17.61 22.32 -10.63
N PRO A 246 17.99 23.61 -10.51
CA PRO A 246 19.31 24.08 -10.91
C PRO A 246 20.42 23.26 -10.26
N ILE A 247 21.43 22.86 -11.04
CA ILE A 247 22.51 21.99 -10.61
C ILE A 247 23.75 22.83 -10.27
N GLY A 248 24.39 22.55 -9.12
CA GLY A 248 25.60 23.23 -8.68
C GLY A 248 26.76 23.21 -9.67
N PHE A 249 27.63 24.22 -9.60
CA PHE A 249 28.84 24.32 -10.43
C PHE A 249 30.10 23.91 -9.64
N THR A 250 30.14 24.24 -8.35
CA THR A 250 31.28 23.94 -7.47
C THR A 250 31.36 22.45 -7.19
N ALA A 251 32.53 21.85 -7.36
CA ALA A 251 32.77 20.41 -7.21
C ALA A 251 31.85 19.52 -8.10
N ARG A 252 31.34 20.08 -9.20
CA ARG A 252 30.47 19.36 -10.16
C ARG A 252 31.10 18.05 -10.62
N LYS A 253 30.37 16.97 -10.53
CA LYS A 253 30.81 15.64 -11.00
C LYS A 253 30.75 15.56 -12.52
N GLY A 254 31.73 14.86 -13.08
CA GLY A 254 31.77 14.48 -14.48
C GLY A 254 31.24 13.08 -14.73
N LYS A 255 31.41 12.61 -15.96
CA LYS A 255 30.98 11.27 -16.42
C LYS A 255 31.44 10.16 -15.49
N ASN A 256 30.58 9.17 -15.28
CA ASN A 256 30.84 8.04 -14.38
C ASN A 256 31.31 8.45 -12.98
N ASN A 257 30.71 9.51 -12.42
CA ASN A 257 31.03 10.03 -11.08
C ASN A 257 32.47 10.56 -10.93
N SER A 258 33.10 11.00 -12.04
CA SER A 258 34.40 11.66 -11.97
C SER A 258 34.36 12.85 -11.02
N VAL A 259 35.42 13.03 -10.21
CA VAL A 259 35.55 14.17 -9.30
C VAL A 259 35.80 15.51 -10.03
N THR A 260 36.11 15.45 -11.30
CA THR A 260 36.29 16.61 -12.18
C THR A 260 35.32 16.54 -13.35
N SER A 261 34.62 17.62 -13.63
CA SER A 261 33.77 17.76 -14.81
C SER A 261 34.50 18.40 -15.96
N GLU A 262 34.19 17.93 -17.18
CA GLU A 262 34.63 18.56 -18.43
C GLU A 262 33.61 19.60 -18.91
N PRO A 263 34.02 20.57 -19.78
CA PRO A 263 33.08 21.48 -20.38
C PRO A 263 31.95 20.73 -21.12
N GLY A 264 30.71 20.99 -20.76
CA GLY A 264 29.52 20.33 -21.32
C GLY A 264 28.97 19.17 -20.48
N ASP A 265 29.66 18.77 -19.40
CA ASP A 265 29.09 17.81 -18.47
C ASP A 265 27.90 18.44 -17.70
N PRO A 266 26.73 17.78 -17.70
CA PRO A 266 25.51 18.36 -17.12
C PRO A 266 25.49 18.38 -15.59
N GLY A 267 26.40 17.69 -14.92
CA GLY A 267 26.42 17.50 -13.46
C GLY A 267 25.33 16.55 -12.97
N VAL A 268 25.26 16.41 -11.65
CA VAL A 268 24.33 15.50 -10.95
C VAL A 268 23.08 16.26 -10.51
N PRO A 269 21.86 15.86 -10.92
CA PRO A 269 20.63 16.56 -10.54
C PRO A 269 20.38 16.60 -9.04
N TYR A 270 20.96 15.69 -8.27
CA TYR A 270 20.86 15.61 -6.81
C TYR A 270 21.72 16.67 -6.07
N ALA A 271 22.61 17.37 -6.78
CA ALA A 271 23.37 18.51 -6.26
C ALA A 271 22.57 19.82 -6.52
N VAL A 272 21.50 20.00 -5.75
CA VAL A 272 20.49 21.05 -6.00
C VAL A 272 21.00 22.44 -5.66
N GLY A 273 20.80 23.37 -6.58
CA GLY A 273 20.93 24.82 -6.37
C GLY A 273 22.17 25.44 -7.00
N ASN A 274 21.95 26.61 -7.58
CA ASN A 274 23.00 27.50 -8.08
C ASN A 274 22.49 28.96 -8.15
N LYS A 275 23.16 29.84 -8.89
CA LYS A 275 22.76 31.25 -9.06
C LYS A 275 21.37 31.46 -9.69
N PHE A 276 20.77 30.42 -10.30
CA PHE A 276 19.45 30.50 -10.88
C PHE A 276 18.32 30.06 -9.92
N GLY A 277 18.69 29.58 -8.73
CA GLY A 277 17.75 29.23 -7.66
C GLY A 277 18.08 27.91 -6.97
N GLY A 278 17.19 27.50 -6.07
CA GLY A 278 17.25 26.26 -5.31
C GLY A 278 16.07 25.36 -5.58
N HIS A 279 15.52 24.77 -4.51
CA HIS A 279 14.45 23.76 -4.58
C HIS A 279 13.11 24.23 -5.17
N LYS A 280 12.87 25.54 -5.26
CA LYS A 280 11.67 26.13 -5.89
C LYS A 280 11.93 26.67 -7.31
N ALA A 281 13.01 26.23 -7.95
CA ALA A 281 13.38 26.64 -9.30
C ALA A 281 13.60 25.42 -10.20
N VAL A 282 13.45 25.65 -11.51
CA VAL A 282 13.74 24.68 -12.57
C VAL A 282 15.12 24.93 -13.16
N GLU A 283 15.83 23.87 -13.54
CA GLU A 283 17.07 23.99 -14.31
C GLU A 283 16.80 24.69 -15.65
N PRO A 284 17.44 25.85 -15.93
CA PRO A 284 17.17 26.63 -17.13
C PRO A 284 17.38 25.86 -18.45
N GLU A 285 18.25 24.86 -18.46
CA GLU A 285 18.47 24.00 -19.63
C GLU A 285 17.26 23.14 -19.97
N LEU A 286 16.39 22.82 -18.96
CA LEU A 286 15.14 22.09 -19.17
C LEU A 286 14.01 23.00 -19.67
N GLY A 287 14.06 24.29 -19.38
CA GLY A 287 13.03 25.26 -19.72
C GLY A 287 12.67 26.20 -18.57
N THR A 288 11.48 26.76 -18.62
CA THR A 288 10.93 27.67 -17.61
C THR A 288 9.94 26.92 -16.68
N LEU A 289 9.52 27.58 -15.60
CA LEU A 289 8.45 27.08 -14.75
C LEU A 289 7.12 26.95 -15.51
N ASP A 290 6.82 27.88 -16.44
CA ASP A 290 5.64 27.78 -17.32
C ASP A 290 5.72 26.57 -18.26
N ASP A 291 6.91 26.21 -18.74
CA ASP A 291 7.11 24.98 -19.53
C ASP A 291 6.89 23.72 -18.69
N PHE A 292 7.28 23.75 -17.42
CA PHE A 292 7.00 22.68 -16.48
C PHE A 292 5.50 22.53 -16.22
N ASP A 293 4.81 23.63 -15.90
CA ASP A 293 3.35 23.63 -15.68
C ASP A 293 2.59 23.10 -16.90
N TRP A 294 3.02 23.53 -18.09
CA TRP A 294 2.48 23.01 -19.33
C TRP A 294 2.69 21.50 -19.45
N LEU A 295 3.90 20.99 -19.15
CA LEU A 295 4.21 19.57 -19.26
C LEU A 295 3.37 18.74 -18.26
N VAL A 296 3.23 19.18 -17.01
CA VAL A 296 2.38 18.53 -16.02
C VAL A 296 0.92 18.50 -16.49
N GLY A 297 0.45 19.58 -17.11
CA GLY A 297 -0.86 19.63 -17.77
C GLY A 297 -1.00 18.59 -18.88
N GLU A 298 0.00 18.45 -19.76
CA GLU A 298 0.03 17.47 -20.84
C GLU A 298 0.01 16.01 -20.33
N ILE A 299 0.72 15.72 -19.23
CA ILE A 299 0.70 14.41 -18.57
C ILE A 299 -0.72 14.10 -18.05
N LYS A 300 -1.34 15.07 -17.36
CA LYS A 300 -2.70 14.90 -16.81
C LYS A 300 -3.77 14.74 -17.91
N THR A 301 -3.68 15.46 -19.03
CA THR A 301 -4.62 15.32 -20.15
C THR A 301 -4.57 13.93 -20.78
N ARG A 302 -3.45 13.23 -20.65
CA ARG A 302 -3.27 11.83 -21.07
C ARG A 302 -3.78 10.82 -20.03
N GLY A 303 -4.37 11.29 -18.93
CA GLY A 303 -4.86 10.45 -17.83
C GLY A 303 -3.74 9.78 -17.04
N MET A 304 -2.56 10.39 -17.02
CA MET A 304 -1.41 9.97 -16.22
C MET A 304 -1.17 10.96 -15.08
N GLU A 305 -0.42 10.51 -14.07
CA GLU A 305 0.01 11.36 -12.97
C GLU A 305 1.49 11.70 -13.05
N PHE A 306 1.87 12.76 -12.35
CA PHE A 306 3.26 13.21 -12.31
C PHE A 306 3.84 13.07 -10.90
N ALA A 307 4.99 12.42 -10.81
CA ALA A 307 5.82 12.30 -9.62
C ALA A 307 7.12 13.09 -9.78
N LEU A 308 7.48 13.85 -8.74
CA LEU A 308 8.72 14.60 -8.66
C LEU A 308 9.59 14.08 -7.54
N ASP A 309 10.91 14.04 -7.78
CA ASP A 309 11.88 13.71 -6.73
C ASP A 309 12.00 14.88 -5.73
N PHE A 310 11.85 14.57 -4.44
CA PHE A 310 12.08 15.51 -3.35
C PHE A 310 13.42 15.22 -2.68
N VAL A 311 14.41 16.02 -3.03
CA VAL A 311 15.79 15.94 -2.52
C VAL A 311 16.00 17.05 -1.51
N ILE A 312 16.50 16.73 -0.31
CA ILE A 312 16.72 17.71 0.76
C ILE A 312 18.21 18.11 0.87
N ASN A 313 18.99 17.86 -0.16
CA ASN A 313 20.40 18.20 -0.18
C ASN A 313 20.63 19.46 -1.02
N CYS A 314 21.69 20.22 -0.68
CA CYS A 314 22.08 21.43 -1.39
C CYS A 314 23.42 21.24 -2.05
N SER A 315 23.65 21.90 -3.20
CA SER A 315 25.00 22.05 -3.72
C SER A 315 25.76 23.13 -2.90
N PRO A 316 27.09 23.24 -3.04
CA PRO A 316 27.84 24.35 -2.47
C PRO A 316 27.41 25.75 -2.96
N ASP A 317 26.74 25.82 -4.13
CA ASP A 317 26.28 27.06 -4.76
C ASP A 317 24.82 27.41 -4.43
N HIS A 318 24.14 26.59 -3.61
CA HIS A 318 22.74 26.79 -3.26
C HIS A 318 22.54 28.12 -2.53
N PRO A 319 21.47 28.88 -2.76
CA PRO A 319 21.18 30.13 -2.05
C PRO A 319 21.26 30.00 -0.53
N TYR A 320 20.74 28.92 0.04
CA TYR A 320 20.77 28.68 1.49
C TYR A 320 22.19 28.67 2.10
N VAL A 321 23.22 28.34 1.34
CA VAL A 321 24.61 28.36 1.85
C VAL A 321 25.02 29.75 2.28
N LYS A 322 24.50 30.81 1.63
CA LYS A 322 24.76 32.20 1.95
C LYS A 322 23.70 32.80 2.88
N GLU A 323 22.44 32.44 2.68
CA GLU A 323 21.30 33.01 3.40
C GLU A 323 21.12 32.41 4.77
N HIS A 324 21.42 31.10 4.92
CA HIS A 324 21.21 30.29 6.10
C HIS A 324 22.41 29.36 6.39
N PRO A 325 23.63 29.88 6.58
CA PRO A 325 24.81 29.05 6.84
C PRO A 325 24.66 28.17 8.09
N GLU A 326 23.82 28.57 9.05
CA GLU A 326 23.49 27.82 10.26
C GLU A 326 22.70 26.51 9.97
N TRP A 327 22.12 26.38 8.81
CA TRP A 327 21.40 25.15 8.42
C TRP A 327 22.33 24.01 7.99
N PHE A 328 23.66 24.23 7.97
CA PHE A 328 24.62 23.24 7.53
C PHE A 328 25.52 22.76 8.67
N PHE A 329 26.09 21.58 8.50
CA PHE A 329 27.11 21.08 9.41
C PHE A 329 28.44 21.73 9.07
N HIS A 330 29.14 22.27 10.09
CA HIS A 330 30.48 22.85 9.94
C HIS A 330 31.54 21.93 10.50
N ARG A 331 32.70 21.90 9.82
CA ARG A 331 33.92 21.30 10.35
C ARG A 331 34.62 22.23 11.32
N PRO A 332 35.56 21.71 12.14
CA PRO A 332 36.32 22.55 13.07
C PRO A 332 37.10 23.73 12.43
N ASP A 333 37.43 23.59 11.14
CA ASP A 333 38.07 24.65 10.34
C ASP A 333 37.11 25.70 9.80
N GLY A 334 35.83 25.59 10.12
CA GLY A 334 34.76 26.49 9.66
C GLY A 334 34.19 26.17 8.28
N THR A 335 34.71 25.19 7.56
CA THR A 335 34.13 24.78 6.27
C THR A 335 32.86 23.96 6.46
N ILE A 336 31.95 24.04 5.50
CA ILE A 336 30.73 23.20 5.49
C ILE A 336 31.12 21.74 5.18
N LYS A 337 30.52 20.81 5.92
CA LYS A 337 30.70 19.38 5.71
C LYS A 337 29.88 18.92 4.49
N TYR A 338 30.56 18.33 3.49
CA TYR A 338 29.89 17.66 2.39
C TYR A 338 29.39 16.26 2.79
N ALA A 339 28.49 15.70 2.00
CA ALA A 339 27.96 14.35 2.19
C ALA A 339 29.07 13.31 1.91
N GLU A 340 29.15 12.27 2.75
CA GLU A 340 30.08 11.18 2.59
C GLU A 340 29.53 9.86 3.13
N ASN A 341 29.88 8.78 2.44
CA ASN A 341 29.68 7.40 2.91
C ASN A 341 31.00 6.68 2.66
N PRO A 342 31.96 6.78 3.60
CA PRO A 342 33.34 6.36 3.37
C PRO A 342 33.45 4.94 2.80
N PRO A 343 34.29 4.74 1.75
CA PRO A 343 35.24 5.71 1.19
C PRO A 343 34.65 6.72 0.18
N LYS A 344 33.34 6.60 -0.19
CA LYS A 344 32.69 7.49 -1.17
C LYS A 344 32.51 8.91 -0.58
N LYS A 345 32.83 9.92 -1.39
CA LYS A 345 32.69 11.35 -1.07
C LYS A 345 31.84 12.04 -2.12
N TYR A 346 30.95 12.92 -1.67
CA TYR A 346 30.05 13.68 -2.50
C TYR A 346 30.28 15.17 -2.25
N GLU A 347 31.40 15.71 -2.75
CA GLU A 347 31.83 17.07 -2.50
C GLU A 347 30.89 18.13 -3.10
N ASP A 348 30.08 17.71 -4.06
CA ASP A 348 29.04 18.51 -4.72
C ASP A 348 27.73 18.57 -3.92
N VAL A 349 27.66 17.92 -2.74
CA VAL A 349 26.42 17.82 -1.94
C VAL A 349 26.67 18.20 -0.47
N TYR A 350 25.93 19.18 0.02
CA TYR A 350 25.90 19.62 1.41
C TYR A 350 24.59 19.17 2.08
N PRO A 351 24.64 18.27 3.07
CA PRO A 351 23.46 17.86 3.82
C PRO A 351 23.01 18.97 4.79
N LEU A 352 21.69 19.14 4.93
CA LEU A 352 21.11 20.06 5.90
C LEU A 352 21.16 19.48 7.32
N ASN A 353 21.45 20.34 8.29
CA ASN A 353 21.48 20.02 9.71
C ASN A 353 20.09 20.25 10.34
N PHE A 354 19.33 19.21 10.56
CA PHE A 354 18.01 19.27 11.20
C PHE A 354 18.06 19.53 12.71
N GLN A 355 19.26 19.54 13.32
CA GLN A 355 19.49 19.85 14.74
C GLN A 355 20.06 21.25 14.95
N ASN A 356 20.01 22.13 13.92
CA ASN A 356 20.43 23.52 14.06
C ASN A 356 19.48 24.29 15.02
N PRO A 357 19.91 25.42 15.60
CA PRO A 357 19.07 26.20 16.54
C PRO A 357 17.74 26.66 15.94
N ASP A 358 17.71 26.92 14.64
CA ASP A 358 16.54 27.39 13.89
C ASP A 358 15.82 26.27 13.13
N TRP A 359 15.91 25.02 13.63
CA TRP A 359 15.37 23.83 12.98
C TRP A 359 13.90 23.97 12.55
N ARG A 360 13.09 24.73 13.30
CA ARG A 360 11.68 24.92 12.97
C ARG A 360 11.51 25.74 11.70
N ILE A 361 12.35 26.77 11.50
CA ILE A 361 12.33 27.59 10.27
C ILE A 361 12.72 26.72 9.07
N LEU A 362 13.73 25.88 9.22
CA LEU A 362 14.12 24.91 8.19
C LEU A 362 12.97 23.97 7.84
N TRP A 363 12.25 23.43 8.85
CA TRP A 363 11.13 22.54 8.60
C TRP A 363 9.99 23.22 7.83
N GLU A 364 9.64 24.45 8.22
CA GLU A 364 8.61 25.23 7.53
C GLU A 364 9.02 25.57 6.08
N GLU A 365 10.31 25.89 5.84
CA GLU A 365 10.82 26.12 4.49
C GLU A 365 10.72 24.84 3.63
N LEU A 366 11.09 23.68 4.16
CA LEU A 366 10.98 22.40 3.44
C LEU A 366 9.53 22.02 3.15
N LYS A 367 8.61 22.33 4.08
CA LYS A 367 7.17 22.20 3.83
C LYS A 367 6.72 23.14 2.71
N ASP A 368 7.19 24.38 2.71
CA ASP A 368 6.85 25.37 1.69
C ASP A 368 7.39 24.98 0.28
N VAL A 369 8.55 24.30 0.23
CA VAL A 369 9.04 23.69 -1.01
C VAL A 369 8.05 22.65 -1.55
N LEU A 370 7.56 21.74 -0.69
CA LEU A 370 6.56 20.75 -1.10
C LEU A 370 5.25 21.41 -1.56
N LEU A 371 4.75 22.38 -0.80
CA LEU A 371 3.54 23.12 -1.15
C LEU A 371 3.68 23.89 -2.47
N PHE A 372 4.85 24.48 -2.72
CA PHE A 372 5.14 25.14 -4.00
C PHE A 372 4.92 24.17 -5.17
N TRP A 373 5.48 22.96 -5.11
CA TRP A 373 5.32 22.00 -6.19
C TRP A 373 3.89 21.41 -6.26
N VAL A 374 3.21 21.26 -5.13
CA VAL A 374 1.77 20.88 -5.13
C VAL A 374 0.94 21.94 -5.87
N GLN A 375 1.21 23.22 -5.66
CA GLN A 375 0.54 24.32 -6.37
C GLN A 375 0.84 24.33 -7.87
N HIS A 376 2.01 23.81 -8.28
CA HIS A 376 2.39 23.58 -9.69
C HIS A 376 1.95 22.20 -10.22
N GLY A 377 1.03 21.54 -9.51
CA GLY A 377 0.34 20.34 -9.98
C GLY A 377 1.01 19.02 -9.69
N VAL A 378 2.08 18.97 -8.89
CA VAL A 378 2.70 17.72 -8.43
C VAL A 378 1.79 17.08 -7.39
N SER A 379 1.40 15.84 -7.59
CA SER A 379 0.57 15.07 -6.67
C SER A 379 1.30 13.90 -6.03
N ILE A 380 2.53 13.63 -6.43
CA ILE A 380 3.33 12.52 -5.94
C ILE A 380 4.77 12.98 -5.73
N PHE A 381 5.34 12.68 -4.58
CA PHE A 381 6.75 12.91 -4.28
C PHE A 381 7.47 11.59 -4.01
N ARG A 382 8.49 11.29 -4.79
CA ARG A 382 9.50 10.30 -4.40
C ARG A 382 10.52 11.03 -3.54
N VAL A 383 10.75 10.54 -2.34
CA VAL A 383 11.61 11.20 -1.37
C VAL A 383 12.97 10.51 -1.31
N ASP A 384 14.00 11.29 -1.63
CA ASP A 384 15.39 10.83 -1.65
C ASP A 384 15.94 10.63 -0.24
N ASN A 385 16.44 9.41 0.05
CA ASN A 385 17.12 9.07 1.30
C ASN A 385 16.45 9.61 2.59
N PRO A 386 15.14 9.39 2.82
CA PRO A 386 14.44 9.91 4.00
C PRO A 386 15.00 9.37 5.32
N HIS A 387 15.62 8.20 5.31
CA HIS A 387 16.24 7.57 6.48
C HIS A 387 17.44 8.34 7.04
N THR A 388 17.93 9.36 6.35
CA THR A 388 19.02 10.24 6.80
C THR A 388 18.52 11.52 7.49
N LYS A 389 17.21 11.67 7.65
CA LYS A 389 16.53 12.82 8.27
C LYS A 389 15.71 12.35 9.48
N PRO A 390 15.35 13.25 10.42
CA PRO A 390 14.57 12.88 11.60
C PRO A 390 13.19 12.31 11.26
N ASN A 391 12.79 11.26 11.95
CA ASN A 391 11.47 10.65 11.83
C ASN A 391 10.36 11.66 12.15
N GLU A 392 10.56 12.52 13.14
CA GLU A 392 9.62 13.54 13.59
C GLU A 392 9.33 14.58 12.48
N PHE A 393 10.34 14.91 11.68
CA PHE A 393 10.15 15.78 10.52
C PHE A 393 9.18 15.14 9.50
N TRP A 394 9.39 13.86 9.16
CA TRP A 394 8.55 13.18 8.19
C TRP A 394 7.12 12.99 8.69
N GLU A 395 6.95 12.58 9.94
CA GLU A 395 5.61 12.44 10.53
C GLU A 395 4.86 13.78 10.48
N TRP A 396 5.54 14.87 10.86
CA TRP A 396 4.96 16.20 10.86
C TRP A 396 4.65 16.70 9.43
N VAL A 397 5.62 16.69 8.51
CA VAL A 397 5.43 17.33 7.19
C VAL A 397 4.42 16.60 6.33
N ILE A 398 4.40 15.27 6.37
CA ILE A 398 3.40 14.47 5.63
C ILE A 398 1.99 14.77 6.15
N LEU A 399 1.81 14.80 7.47
CA LEU A 399 0.52 15.14 8.09
C LEU A 399 0.05 16.55 7.73
N GLU A 400 0.94 17.54 7.78
CA GLU A 400 0.63 18.94 7.45
C GLU A 400 0.23 19.09 5.97
N ILE A 401 0.92 18.43 5.05
CA ILE A 401 0.57 18.46 3.62
C ILE A 401 -0.76 17.74 3.38
N GLN A 402 -0.93 16.51 3.89
CA GLN A 402 -2.11 15.70 3.62
C GLN A 402 -3.38 16.22 4.31
N LYS A 403 -3.25 17.08 5.30
CA LYS A 403 -4.40 17.75 5.92
C LYS A 403 -5.19 18.60 4.92
N ASP A 404 -4.49 19.33 4.05
CA ASP A 404 -5.09 20.22 3.05
C ASP A 404 -5.07 19.61 1.64
N TYR A 405 -4.16 18.68 1.38
CA TYR A 405 -3.97 17.99 0.10
C TYR A 405 -3.92 16.46 0.32
N PRO A 406 -5.04 15.84 0.71
CA PRO A 406 -5.07 14.41 1.06
C PRO A 406 -4.69 13.49 -0.11
N ASP A 407 -4.78 13.97 -1.34
CA ASP A 407 -4.42 13.21 -2.55
C ASP A 407 -2.90 13.10 -2.79
N VAL A 408 -2.08 13.80 -2.01
CA VAL A 408 -0.62 13.76 -2.18
C VAL A 408 -0.05 12.44 -1.66
N ILE A 409 0.72 11.78 -2.53
CA ILE A 409 1.40 10.50 -2.26
C ILE A 409 2.88 10.76 -1.99
N PHE A 410 3.42 10.10 -0.95
CA PHE A 410 4.84 10.11 -0.62
C PHE A 410 5.42 8.71 -0.75
N LEU A 411 6.40 8.52 -1.64
CA LEU A 411 7.15 7.28 -1.83
C LEU A 411 8.53 7.41 -1.18
N ALA A 412 8.81 6.61 -0.16
CA ALA A 412 10.11 6.60 0.52
C ALA A 412 11.15 5.78 -0.26
N GLU A 413 12.26 6.42 -0.64
CA GLU A 413 13.45 5.72 -1.13
C GLU A 413 14.43 5.54 0.04
N ALA A 414 14.41 4.37 0.66
CA ALA A 414 15.20 4.10 1.86
C ALA A 414 15.79 2.70 1.83
N PHE A 415 16.87 2.51 1.07
CA PHE A 415 17.62 1.25 1.07
C PHE A 415 18.56 1.19 2.28
N THR A 416 17.95 0.91 3.44
CA THR A 416 18.59 0.90 4.75
C THR A 416 18.20 -0.33 5.55
N ARG A 417 18.52 -0.37 6.84
CA ARG A 417 18.18 -1.49 7.73
C ARG A 417 16.67 -1.69 7.80
N PRO A 418 16.18 -2.96 7.90
CA PRO A 418 14.75 -3.27 7.86
C PRO A 418 13.90 -2.48 8.85
N GLU A 419 14.34 -2.33 10.09
CA GLU A 419 13.57 -1.63 11.12
C GLU A 419 13.39 -0.14 10.81
N LEU A 420 14.39 0.50 10.19
CA LEU A 420 14.29 1.89 9.79
C LEU A 420 13.35 2.08 8.59
N MET A 421 13.37 1.16 7.62
CA MET A 421 12.38 1.14 6.53
C MET A 421 10.96 0.98 7.05
N LYS A 422 10.74 0.03 7.97
CA LYS A 422 9.44 -0.20 8.62
C LYS A 422 8.99 1.05 9.39
N SER A 423 9.91 1.71 10.09
CA SER A 423 9.63 2.94 10.83
C SER A 423 9.12 4.04 9.90
N LEU A 424 9.82 4.32 8.79
CA LEU A 424 9.38 5.32 7.80
C LEU A 424 7.98 5.00 7.24
N ALA A 425 7.71 3.74 6.91
CA ALA A 425 6.38 3.34 6.45
C ALA A 425 5.29 3.62 7.49
N LYS A 426 5.56 3.43 8.79
CA LYS A 426 4.62 3.72 9.89
C LYS A 426 4.35 5.22 10.07
N LEU A 427 5.35 6.09 9.79
CA LEU A 427 5.28 7.54 10.01
C LEU A 427 4.32 8.29 9.07
N GLY A 428 3.87 7.65 7.97
CA GLY A 428 2.95 8.29 7.03
C GLY A 428 3.35 8.20 5.57
N PHE A 429 4.56 7.73 5.24
CA PHE A 429 4.91 7.48 3.84
C PHE A 429 3.88 6.56 3.21
N THR A 430 3.29 7.01 2.11
CA THR A 430 2.19 6.29 1.44
C THR A 430 2.66 4.98 0.84
N GLN A 431 3.86 4.98 0.23
CA GLN A 431 4.52 3.83 -0.39
C GLN A 431 5.99 3.78 0.01
N SER A 432 6.62 2.62 -0.17
CA SER A 432 8.04 2.43 0.09
C SER A 432 8.71 1.60 -1.01
N TYR A 433 9.92 2.01 -1.42
CA TYR A 433 10.83 1.11 -2.12
C TYR A 433 11.12 -0.11 -1.25
N THR A 434 11.63 -1.17 -1.86
CA THR A 434 11.76 -2.48 -1.23
C THR A 434 13.09 -3.13 -1.57
N TYR A 435 13.41 -4.26 -0.94
CA TYR A 435 14.57 -5.05 -1.30
C TYR A 435 14.35 -5.92 -2.55
N PHE A 436 13.24 -5.75 -3.27
CA PHE A 436 12.88 -6.57 -4.43
C PHE A 436 14.00 -6.69 -5.45
N ALA A 437 14.73 -5.60 -5.77
CA ALA A 437 15.79 -5.60 -6.74
C ALA A 437 16.86 -6.69 -6.48
N TRP A 438 17.12 -7.00 -5.21
CA TRP A 438 18.15 -7.97 -4.78
C TRP A 438 17.62 -9.36 -4.44
N ARG A 439 16.31 -9.58 -4.46
CA ARG A 439 15.69 -10.89 -4.19
C ARG A 439 15.51 -11.61 -5.52
N SER A 440 16.35 -12.61 -5.82
CA SER A 440 16.38 -13.26 -7.13
C SER A 440 16.09 -14.76 -7.07
N THR A 441 16.28 -15.41 -5.93
CA THR A 441 16.00 -16.83 -5.75
C THR A 441 14.58 -17.06 -5.23
N LYS A 442 14.02 -18.26 -5.45
CA LYS A 442 12.72 -18.67 -4.95
C LYS A 442 12.58 -18.47 -3.44
N GLY A 443 13.60 -18.89 -2.68
CA GLY A 443 13.61 -18.77 -1.22
C GLY A 443 13.56 -17.31 -0.78
N GLU A 444 14.45 -16.46 -1.30
CA GLU A 444 14.52 -15.03 -0.96
C GLU A 444 13.21 -14.29 -1.29
N ILE A 445 12.63 -14.55 -2.46
CA ILE A 445 11.37 -13.92 -2.88
C ILE A 445 10.24 -14.39 -1.96
N THR A 446 10.13 -15.69 -1.71
CA THR A 446 9.06 -16.26 -0.89
C THR A 446 9.13 -15.73 0.55
N GLU A 447 10.30 -15.75 1.18
CA GLU A 447 10.49 -15.25 2.54
C GLU A 447 10.11 -13.76 2.64
N TYR A 448 10.69 -12.94 1.78
CA TYR A 448 10.46 -11.50 1.81
C TYR A 448 9.01 -11.10 1.54
N LEU A 449 8.38 -11.72 0.55
CA LEU A 449 6.97 -11.43 0.23
C LEU A 449 6.01 -11.98 1.28
N THR A 450 6.35 -13.10 1.94
CA THR A 450 5.57 -13.61 3.08
C THR A 450 5.63 -12.62 4.25
N GLU A 451 6.81 -12.05 4.56
CA GLU A 451 6.93 -10.99 5.56
C GLU A 451 6.02 -9.80 5.21
N LEU A 452 6.11 -9.29 3.99
CA LEU A 452 5.34 -8.11 3.54
C LEU A 452 3.82 -8.34 3.58
N THR A 453 3.34 -9.53 3.21
CA THR A 453 1.92 -9.76 2.91
C THR A 453 1.18 -10.56 3.97
N GLN A 454 1.88 -11.29 4.86
CA GLN A 454 1.26 -12.18 5.86
C GLN A 454 1.55 -11.77 7.31
N THR A 455 2.41 -10.78 7.54
CA THR A 455 2.65 -10.22 8.89
C THR A 455 1.91 -8.90 9.08
N ALA A 456 2.09 -8.25 10.23
CA ALA A 456 1.56 -6.92 10.50
C ALA A 456 2.02 -5.86 9.48
N MET A 457 3.09 -6.12 8.73
CA MET A 457 3.56 -5.20 7.67
C MET A 457 2.49 -4.89 6.63
N LYS A 458 1.61 -5.85 6.31
CA LYS A 458 0.51 -5.65 5.36
C LYS A 458 -0.40 -4.46 5.71
N TYR A 459 -0.46 -4.06 6.97
CA TYR A 459 -1.32 -2.98 7.43
C TYR A 459 -0.73 -1.58 7.27
N TYR A 460 0.61 -1.46 7.13
CA TYR A 460 1.26 -0.15 7.09
C TYR A 460 2.31 0.02 5.98
N PHE A 461 2.83 -1.07 5.40
CA PHE A 461 3.89 -1.04 4.39
C PHE A 461 3.31 -1.34 3.02
N ARG A 462 3.15 -0.33 2.15
CA ARG A 462 2.74 -0.53 0.76
C ARG A 462 3.98 -0.59 -0.12
N PRO A 463 4.29 -1.77 -0.68
CA PRO A 463 5.47 -1.94 -1.50
C PRO A 463 5.31 -1.29 -2.88
N ASN A 464 6.37 -0.64 -3.38
CA ASN A 464 6.53 -0.26 -4.77
C ASN A 464 7.79 -0.95 -5.32
N PHE A 465 7.63 -1.82 -6.31
CA PHE A 465 8.70 -2.69 -6.81
C PHE A 465 9.39 -2.07 -8.01
N PHE A 466 10.63 -1.65 -7.81
CA PHE A 466 11.52 -1.25 -8.90
C PHE A 466 12.58 -2.34 -9.11
N PRO A 467 12.64 -3.01 -10.30
CA PRO A 467 13.70 -3.97 -10.61
C PRO A 467 15.04 -3.30 -10.83
N THR A 468 15.05 -2.05 -11.26
CA THR A 468 16.23 -1.19 -11.41
C THR A 468 15.89 0.24 -11.01
N THR A 469 16.91 1.01 -10.60
CA THR A 469 16.84 2.47 -10.43
C THR A 469 18.08 3.08 -11.10
N PRO A 470 18.20 4.39 -11.24
CA PRO A 470 19.44 5.01 -11.76
C PRO A 470 20.72 4.61 -11.00
N ASP A 471 20.59 4.18 -9.74
CA ASP A 471 21.70 3.77 -8.86
C ASP A 471 21.83 2.26 -8.69
N ILE A 472 20.89 1.46 -9.21
CA ILE A 472 20.81 0.02 -8.93
C ILE A 472 20.60 -0.76 -10.23
N LEU A 473 21.64 -1.50 -10.62
CA LEU A 473 21.58 -2.54 -11.65
C LEU A 473 22.00 -3.87 -11.03
N PRO A 474 21.05 -4.70 -10.55
CA PRO A 474 21.37 -5.96 -9.87
C PRO A 474 22.14 -6.94 -10.75
N THR A 475 23.02 -7.75 -10.14
CA THR A 475 23.85 -8.74 -10.84
C THR A 475 23.04 -9.68 -11.72
N PHE A 476 21.82 -10.05 -11.28
CA PHE A 476 20.92 -10.90 -12.06
C PHE A 476 20.61 -10.31 -13.45
N LEU A 477 20.42 -9.00 -13.54
CA LEU A 477 20.17 -8.29 -14.80
C LEU A 477 21.47 -8.05 -15.59
N GLN A 478 22.60 -7.82 -14.91
CA GLN A 478 23.88 -7.61 -15.58
C GLN A 478 24.27 -8.80 -16.47
N THR A 479 23.96 -10.01 -16.04
CA THR A 479 24.43 -11.25 -16.69
C THR A 479 23.34 -12.02 -17.45
N GLY A 480 22.06 -11.92 -17.01
CA GLY A 480 20.97 -12.76 -17.54
C GLY A 480 20.37 -12.28 -18.86
N GLY A 481 20.81 -11.14 -19.40
CA GLY A 481 20.32 -10.59 -20.67
C GLY A 481 18.82 -10.37 -20.72
N ARG A 482 18.25 -10.30 -21.93
CA ARG A 482 16.82 -10.05 -22.17
C ARG A 482 15.87 -10.98 -21.35
N PRO A 483 16.13 -12.31 -21.22
CA PRO A 483 15.30 -13.17 -20.37
C PRO A 483 15.20 -12.69 -18.91
N ALA A 484 16.30 -12.24 -18.31
CA ALA A 484 16.32 -11.74 -16.95
C ALA A 484 15.43 -10.49 -16.78
N PHE A 485 15.43 -9.58 -17.76
CA PHE A 485 14.53 -8.41 -17.74
C PHE A 485 13.07 -8.81 -17.84
N MET A 486 12.72 -9.77 -18.69
CA MET A 486 11.35 -10.31 -18.78
C MET A 486 10.91 -10.99 -17.47
N ILE A 487 11.78 -11.79 -16.84
CA ILE A 487 11.55 -12.43 -15.54
C ILE A 487 11.29 -11.37 -14.47
N ARG A 488 12.14 -10.35 -14.38
CA ARG A 488 12.00 -9.29 -13.37
C ARG A 488 10.78 -8.42 -13.62
N ALA A 489 10.42 -8.17 -14.88
CA ALA A 489 9.21 -7.43 -15.23
C ALA A 489 7.94 -8.15 -14.76
N VAL A 490 7.80 -9.46 -15.05
CA VAL A 490 6.61 -10.21 -14.63
C VAL A 490 6.52 -10.33 -13.11
N LEU A 491 7.64 -10.56 -12.42
CA LEU A 491 7.66 -10.61 -10.95
C LEU A 491 7.25 -9.28 -10.33
N ALA A 492 7.82 -8.15 -10.79
CA ALA A 492 7.47 -6.82 -10.29
C ALA A 492 5.98 -6.52 -10.53
N ALA A 493 5.51 -6.78 -11.75
CA ALA A 493 4.16 -6.46 -12.18
C ALA A 493 3.05 -7.30 -11.54
N THR A 494 3.35 -8.49 -11.02
CA THR A 494 2.33 -9.42 -10.51
C THR A 494 2.43 -9.71 -9.01
N LEU A 495 3.60 -9.55 -8.39
CA LEU A 495 3.76 -9.70 -6.93
C LEU A 495 3.29 -8.45 -6.18
N SER A 496 3.50 -7.25 -6.73
CA SER A 496 3.06 -6.00 -6.12
C SER A 496 2.02 -5.28 -6.98
N PRO A 497 1.03 -4.62 -6.36
CA PRO A 497 0.10 -3.76 -7.09
C PRO A 497 0.73 -2.44 -7.55
N ALA A 498 1.80 -1.97 -6.89
CA ALA A 498 2.61 -0.85 -7.36
C ALA A 498 3.99 -1.33 -7.81
N TYR A 499 4.38 -0.95 -9.01
CA TYR A 499 5.74 -1.20 -9.52
C TYR A 499 6.16 -0.08 -10.46
N GLY A 500 7.46 0.02 -10.70
CA GLY A 500 7.99 0.97 -11.67
C GLY A 500 9.22 0.43 -12.38
N ILE A 501 9.56 1.07 -13.50
CA ILE A 501 10.82 0.85 -14.19
C ILE A 501 11.55 2.18 -14.38
N TYR A 502 12.88 2.13 -14.34
CA TYR A 502 13.74 3.19 -14.80
C TYR A 502 13.99 3.02 -16.32
N SER A 503 13.94 4.11 -17.07
CA SER A 503 14.12 4.13 -18.54
C SER A 503 15.41 3.46 -18.97
N GLY A 504 15.34 2.63 -20.00
CA GLY A 504 16.40 1.70 -20.44
C GLY A 504 16.16 0.27 -19.96
N PHE A 505 15.32 0.04 -18.95
CA PHE A 505 14.88 -1.30 -18.56
C PHE A 505 14.14 -2.00 -19.71
N GLU A 506 13.24 -1.29 -20.38
CA GLU A 506 12.52 -1.79 -21.56
C GLU A 506 13.44 -2.08 -22.75
N LEU A 507 14.63 -1.49 -22.78
CA LEU A 507 15.68 -1.74 -23.77
C LEU A 507 16.67 -2.83 -23.34
N CYS A 508 16.50 -3.38 -22.13
CA CYS A 508 17.41 -4.36 -21.51
C CYS A 508 18.83 -3.81 -21.32
N GLU A 509 18.98 -2.53 -20.97
CA GLU A 509 20.28 -1.95 -20.63
C GLU A 509 20.90 -2.64 -19.41
N ASN A 510 22.05 -3.28 -19.58
CA ASN A 510 22.63 -4.17 -18.56
C ASN A 510 24.12 -4.00 -18.32
N VAL A 511 24.72 -2.91 -18.78
CA VAL A 511 26.18 -2.70 -18.66
C VAL A 511 26.50 -1.97 -17.35
N PRO A 512 27.15 -2.65 -16.37
CA PRO A 512 27.52 -2.02 -15.10
C PRO A 512 28.88 -1.32 -15.17
N VAL A 513 29.13 -0.45 -14.19
CA VAL A 513 30.49 -0.10 -13.80
C VAL A 513 31.21 -1.39 -13.32
N PRO A 514 32.40 -1.70 -13.77
CA PRO A 514 33.08 -2.94 -13.42
C PRO A 514 33.16 -3.18 -11.90
N GLY A 515 32.57 -4.29 -11.45
CA GLY A 515 32.55 -4.67 -10.03
C GLY A 515 31.51 -3.97 -9.17
N GLU A 516 30.62 -3.13 -9.74
CA GLU A 516 29.60 -2.41 -9.04
C GLU A 516 28.19 -2.81 -9.51
N GLN A 517 27.16 -2.30 -8.82
CA GLN A 517 25.75 -2.43 -9.22
C GLN A 517 25.21 -1.10 -9.79
N GLU A 518 26.08 -0.25 -10.27
CA GLU A 518 25.74 1.02 -10.92
C GLU A 518 25.89 0.90 -12.45
N TYR A 519 25.10 1.65 -13.20
CA TYR A 519 25.20 1.67 -14.67
C TYR A 519 26.46 2.36 -15.15
N LEU A 520 27.18 1.74 -16.09
CA LEU A 520 28.23 2.42 -16.83
C LEU A 520 27.62 3.51 -17.74
N ASN A 521 28.23 4.66 -17.78
CA ASN A 521 27.72 5.85 -18.49
C ASN A 521 26.30 6.20 -18.02
N SER A 522 26.12 6.22 -16.69
CA SER A 522 24.84 6.51 -16.06
C SER A 522 24.34 7.90 -16.46
N GLU A 523 23.06 7.97 -16.79
CA GLU A 523 22.29 9.19 -17.09
C GLU A 523 22.30 10.20 -15.93
N LYS A 524 22.59 9.74 -14.72
CA LYS A 524 22.81 10.59 -13.54
C LYS A 524 23.99 11.56 -13.71
N TYR A 525 24.98 11.20 -14.53
CA TYR A 525 26.22 11.97 -14.71
C TYR A 525 26.40 12.56 -16.12
N GLN A 526 25.62 12.12 -17.10
CA GLN A 526 25.78 12.52 -18.48
C GLN A 526 24.45 12.45 -19.26
N PHE A 527 24.41 13.08 -20.43
CA PHE A 527 23.33 12.85 -21.39
C PHE A 527 23.42 11.41 -21.92
N LYS A 528 22.29 10.72 -21.99
CA LYS A 528 22.23 9.33 -22.42
C LYS A 528 21.76 9.21 -23.85
N GLU A 529 22.56 8.54 -24.69
CA GLU A 529 22.15 8.15 -26.03
C GLU A 529 21.33 6.85 -25.97
N ARG A 530 20.15 6.84 -26.60
CA ARG A 530 19.28 5.67 -26.67
C ARG A 530 18.55 5.61 -28.01
N ASP A 531 18.57 4.43 -28.62
CA ASP A 531 17.62 4.07 -29.65
C ASP A 531 16.40 3.44 -28.97
N TRP A 532 15.32 4.20 -28.86
CA TRP A 532 14.10 3.77 -28.17
C TRP A 532 13.38 2.61 -28.85
N ASP A 533 13.69 2.34 -30.13
CA ASP A 533 13.13 1.24 -30.92
C ASP A 533 14.16 0.12 -31.17
N ALA A 534 15.25 0.12 -30.41
CA ALA A 534 16.34 -0.86 -30.53
C ALA A 534 15.79 -2.29 -30.59
N PRO A 535 16.28 -3.14 -31.53
CA PRO A 535 15.87 -4.52 -31.63
C PRO A 535 16.15 -5.30 -30.33
N GLY A 536 15.21 -6.17 -29.95
CA GLY A 536 15.33 -6.99 -28.74
C GLY A 536 14.81 -6.31 -27.47
N ASN A 537 14.24 -5.10 -27.58
CA ASN A 537 13.51 -4.47 -26.45
C ASN A 537 12.34 -5.35 -25.98
N ILE A 538 11.81 -5.03 -24.80
CA ILE A 538 10.67 -5.73 -24.18
C ILE A 538 9.43 -4.85 -24.01
N LYS A 539 9.31 -3.77 -24.78
CA LYS A 539 8.16 -2.82 -24.69
C LYS A 539 6.82 -3.54 -24.86
N ASP A 540 6.69 -4.41 -25.87
CA ASP A 540 5.46 -5.18 -26.11
C ASP A 540 5.13 -6.11 -24.94
N TYR A 541 6.15 -6.69 -24.31
CA TYR A 541 5.97 -7.57 -23.14
C TYR A 541 5.46 -6.77 -21.94
N ILE A 542 6.04 -5.62 -21.67
CA ILE A 542 5.60 -4.69 -20.62
C ILE A 542 4.17 -4.20 -20.88
N THR A 543 3.85 -3.85 -22.13
CA THR A 543 2.50 -3.45 -22.54
C THR A 543 1.47 -4.54 -22.22
N LYS A 544 1.79 -5.80 -22.51
CA LYS A 544 0.93 -6.94 -22.16
C LYS A 544 0.78 -7.08 -20.65
N LEU A 545 1.86 -6.99 -19.89
CA LEU A 545 1.83 -7.08 -18.43
C LEU A 545 0.94 -5.98 -17.82
N ASN A 546 1.10 -4.73 -18.24
CA ASN A 546 0.28 -3.63 -17.75
C ASN A 546 -1.20 -3.82 -18.10
N ARG A 547 -1.52 -4.25 -19.32
CA ARG A 547 -2.89 -4.58 -19.70
C ARG A 547 -3.48 -5.71 -18.84
N ILE A 548 -2.71 -6.77 -18.58
CA ILE A 548 -3.13 -7.89 -17.72
C ILE A 548 -3.44 -7.38 -16.31
N ARG A 549 -2.58 -6.54 -15.75
CA ARG A 549 -2.78 -5.95 -14.41
C ARG A 549 -4.08 -5.15 -14.34
N HIS A 550 -4.31 -4.23 -15.28
CA HIS A 550 -5.53 -3.41 -15.29
C HIS A 550 -6.82 -4.23 -15.43
N GLN A 551 -6.76 -5.35 -16.16
CA GLN A 551 -7.92 -6.20 -16.42
C GLN A 551 -8.21 -7.24 -15.32
N ASN A 552 -7.32 -7.42 -14.34
CA ASN A 552 -7.44 -8.47 -13.33
C ASN A 552 -7.35 -7.90 -11.91
N ARG A 553 -8.51 -7.75 -11.27
CA ARG A 553 -8.65 -7.20 -9.91
C ARG A 553 -7.79 -7.91 -8.86
N ALA A 554 -7.58 -9.22 -9.00
CA ALA A 554 -6.72 -9.97 -8.10
C ALA A 554 -5.29 -9.45 -8.05
N LEU A 555 -4.80 -8.76 -9.10
CA LEU A 555 -3.47 -8.14 -9.16
C LEU A 555 -3.43 -6.73 -8.56
N HIS A 556 -4.57 -6.16 -8.18
CA HIS A 556 -4.64 -4.84 -7.54
C HIS A 556 -4.36 -4.87 -6.03
N GLU A 557 -4.27 -6.06 -5.44
CA GLU A 557 -4.02 -6.29 -4.03
C GLU A 557 -2.68 -7.00 -3.81
N TYR A 558 -2.13 -6.94 -2.60
CA TYR A 558 -0.93 -7.72 -2.23
C TYR A 558 -1.19 -8.64 -1.02
N GLU A 559 -2.17 -8.36 -0.19
CA GLU A 559 -2.54 -9.19 0.97
C GLU A 559 -3.09 -10.56 0.54
N ASN A 560 -3.57 -10.68 -0.71
CA ASN A 560 -4.10 -11.91 -1.31
C ASN A 560 -3.04 -12.83 -1.94
N LEU A 561 -1.76 -12.48 -1.86
CA LEU A 561 -0.66 -13.29 -2.38
C LEU A 561 -0.51 -14.58 -1.56
N ARG A 562 -0.46 -15.73 -2.26
CA ARG A 562 -0.19 -17.05 -1.66
C ARG A 562 0.80 -17.82 -2.51
N PHE A 563 1.93 -18.19 -1.93
CA PHE A 563 2.90 -19.07 -2.61
C PHE A 563 2.38 -20.49 -2.64
N GLN A 564 2.64 -21.17 -3.75
CA GLN A 564 2.16 -22.53 -4.04
C GLN A 564 3.33 -23.47 -4.30
N THR A 565 3.10 -24.77 -4.14
CA THR A 565 4.12 -25.80 -4.36
C THR A 565 4.35 -26.05 -5.85
N VAL A 566 5.61 -26.16 -6.25
CA VAL A 566 6.05 -26.63 -7.57
C VAL A 566 7.31 -27.50 -7.42
N GLU A 567 7.37 -28.62 -8.16
CA GLU A 567 8.49 -29.59 -8.12
C GLU A 567 9.69 -29.10 -8.93
N ASN A 568 10.15 -27.88 -8.67
CA ASN A 568 11.37 -27.32 -9.26
C ASN A 568 11.80 -26.07 -8.48
N GLU A 569 13.04 -26.00 -8.04
CA GLU A 569 13.58 -24.86 -7.28
C GLU A 569 13.83 -23.63 -8.16
N GLN A 570 13.94 -23.79 -9.48
CA GLN A 570 14.07 -22.68 -10.42
C GLN A 570 12.72 -22.15 -10.92
N ILE A 571 11.61 -22.70 -10.47
CA ILE A 571 10.28 -22.18 -10.77
C ILE A 571 9.66 -21.68 -9.48
N ILE A 572 9.19 -20.42 -9.49
CA ILE A 572 8.34 -19.88 -8.43
C ILE A 572 6.89 -19.95 -8.89
N PHE A 573 6.01 -20.40 -7.98
CA PHE A 573 4.58 -20.49 -8.21
C PHE A 573 3.81 -19.78 -7.11
N TYR A 574 2.89 -18.89 -7.48
CA TYR A 574 2.01 -18.20 -6.55
C TYR A 574 0.65 -17.92 -7.18
N SER A 575 -0.33 -17.67 -6.32
CA SER A 575 -1.69 -17.31 -6.70
C SER A 575 -2.11 -16.01 -6.04
N LYS A 576 -3.03 -15.32 -6.69
CA LYS A 576 -3.77 -14.17 -6.18
C LYS A 576 -5.22 -14.32 -6.60
N ALA A 577 -6.14 -14.15 -5.66
CA ALA A 577 -7.57 -14.26 -5.94
C ALA A 577 -8.31 -13.12 -5.24
N THR A 578 -9.40 -12.67 -5.84
CA THR A 578 -10.38 -11.81 -5.17
C THR A 578 -11.16 -12.63 -4.14
N GLU A 579 -11.69 -12.00 -3.11
CA GLU A 579 -12.40 -12.66 -2.02
C GLU A 579 -13.65 -13.41 -2.52
N ASP A 580 -14.34 -12.85 -3.52
CA ASP A 580 -15.48 -13.47 -4.22
C ASP A 580 -15.08 -14.62 -5.17
N LEU A 581 -13.79 -14.85 -5.37
CA LEU A 581 -13.24 -15.82 -6.32
C LEU A 581 -13.65 -15.60 -7.79
N ASP A 582 -14.10 -14.42 -8.16
CA ASP A 582 -14.46 -14.06 -9.54
C ASP A 582 -13.23 -13.81 -10.41
N ASN A 583 -12.10 -13.51 -9.78
CA ASN A 583 -10.83 -13.35 -10.48
C ASN A 583 -9.72 -14.10 -9.75
N ILE A 584 -9.25 -15.20 -10.36
CA ILE A 584 -8.20 -16.07 -9.82
C ILE A 584 -7.05 -16.09 -10.80
N ILE A 585 -5.88 -15.64 -10.36
CA ILE A 585 -4.64 -15.58 -11.14
C ILE A 585 -3.61 -16.52 -10.54
N LEU A 586 -3.06 -17.39 -11.40
CA LEU A 586 -1.95 -18.28 -11.07
C LEU A 586 -0.72 -17.80 -11.85
N VAL A 587 0.38 -17.58 -11.19
CA VAL A 587 1.61 -17.09 -11.84
C VAL A 587 2.74 -18.09 -11.60
N LEU A 588 3.35 -18.55 -12.69
CA LEU A 588 4.55 -19.39 -12.66
C LEU A 588 5.66 -18.67 -13.40
N VAL A 589 6.82 -18.56 -12.80
CA VAL A 589 7.97 -17.84 -13.38
C VAL A 589 9.21 -18.72 -13.29
N ASN A 590 9.87 -18.89 -14.42
CA ASN A 590 11.23 -19.45 -14.47
C ASN A 590 12.22 -18.40 -13.92
N LEU A 591 12.96 -18.74 -12.88
CA LEU A 591 13.97 -17.88 -12.27
C LEU A 591 15.37 -18.08 -12.88
N ASP A 592 15.54 -19.06 -13.77
CA ASP A 592 16.78 -19.30 -14.50
C ASP A 592 16.71 -18.62 -15.89
N PRO A 593 17.48 -17.54 -16.12
CA PRO A 593 17.42 -16.84 -17.40
C PRO A 593 18.11 -17.57 -18.56
N TYR A 594 18.72 -18.72 -18.31
CA TYR A 594 19.55 -19.43 -19.29
C TYR A 594 18.93 -20.72 -19.80
N ASN A 595 18.22 -21.46 -18.94
CA ASN A 595 17.77 -22.82 -19.25
C ASN A 595 16.24 -22.96 -19.17
N ILE A 596 15.70 -23.84 -20.02
CA ILE A 596 14.31 -24.28 -19.93
C ILE A 596 14.12 -25.02 -18.60
N GLN A 597 13.07 -24.65 -17.87
CA GLN A 597 12.69 -25.30 -16.63
C GLN A 597 11.33 -25.97 -16.76
N THR A 598 11.22 -27.16 -16.22
CA THR A 598 9.99 -27.95 -16.20
C THR A 598 9.67 -28.41 -14.78
N GLY A 599 8.39 -28.63 -14.48
CA GLY A 599 8.00 -29.13 -13.17
C GLY A 599 6.50 -29.39 -13.10
N PHE A 600 6.06 -29.94 -11.97
CA PHE A 600 4.64 -30.09 -11.69
C PHE A 600 4.21 -29.05 -10.66
N ALA A 601 3.23 -28.25 -11.03
CA ALA A 601 2.60 -27.22 -10.18
C ALA A 601 1.40 -27.82 -9.44
N TYR A 602 1.27 -27.53 -8.14
CA TYR A 602 0.17 -28.01 -7.30
C TYR A 602 -0.83 -26.88 -7.04
N VAL A 603 -1.98 -26.96 -7.74
CA VAL A 603 -3.05 -25.96 -7.60
C VAL A 603 -3.87 -26.24 -6.33
N PRO A 604 -4.10 -25.26 -5.44
CA PRO A 604 -4.87 -25.43 -4.20
C PRO A 604 -6.38 -25.40 -4.49
N LEU A 605 -6.93 -26.50 -5.00
CA LEU A 605 -8.30 -26.58 -5.53
C LEU A 605 -9.37 -26.14 -4.51
N GLU A 606 -9.22 -26.52 -3.23
CA GLU A 606 -10.18 -26.13 -2.18
C GLU A 606 -10.23 -24.63 -1.98
N SER A 607 -9.07 -23.95 -2.05
CA SER A 607 -9.00 -22.50 -1.91
C SER A 607 -9.75 -21.76 -3.03
N PHE A 608 -10.01 -22.45 -4.15
CA PHE A 608 -10.71 -21.90 -5.30
C PHE A 608 -12.11 -22.51 -5.49
N ALA A 609 -12.63 -23.19 -4.47
CA ALA A 609 -13.94 -23.87 -4.52
C ALA A 609 -14.07 -24.85 -5.68
N ILE A 610 -13.00 -25.60 -6.01
CA ILE A 610 -12.97 -26.63 -7.03
C ILE A 610 -12.90 -28.00 -6.34
N ASN A 611 -13.82 -28.88 -6.68
CA ASN A 611 -13.82 -30.25 -6.17
C ASN A 611 -12.65 -31.05 -6.73
N ASP A 612 -12.07 -31.93 -5.93
CA ASP A 612 -10.99 -32.82 -6.39
C ASP A 612 -11.45 -33.68 -7.56
N GLY A 613 -10.64 -33.74 -8.62
CA GLY A 613 -10.96 -34.43 -9.86
C GLY A 613 -11.91 -33.69 -10.81
N ALA A 614 -12.51 -32.57 -10.41
CA ALA A 614 -13.27 -31.75 -11.36
C ALA A 614 -12.33 -31.08 -12.38
N PRO A 615 -12.72 -30.98 -13.66
CA PRO A 615 -11.96 -30.25 -14.66
C PRO A 615 -12.07 -28.72 -14.39
N PHE A 616 -10.99 -27.99 -14.69
CA PHE A 616 -10.97 -26.54 -14.74
C PHE A 616 -10.07 -26.07 -15.89
N GLN A 617 -10.29 -24.87 -16.37
CA GLN A 617 -9.52 -24.32 -17.47
C GLN A 617 -8.57 -23.24 -16.96
N VAL A 618 -7.35 -23.20 -17.47
CA VAL A 618 -6.43 -22.08 -17.28
C VAL A 618 -6.14 -21.43 -18.63
N GLU A 619 -6.29 -20.10 -18.69
CA GLU A 619 -6.01 -19.27 -19.86
C GLU A 619 -4.74 -18.48 -19.62
N ASP A 620 -3.69 -18.72 -20.40
CA ASP A 620 -2.45 -17.94 -20.34
C ASP A 620 -2.68 -16.54 -20.94
N LEU A 621 -2.71 -15.53 -20.08
CA LEU A 621 -2.97 -14.15 -20.47
C LEU A 621 -1.84 -13.51 -21.30
N LEU A 622 -0.63 -14.09 -21.30
CA LEU A 622 0.49 -13.65 -22.13
C LEU A 622 0.36 -14.12 -23.58
N THR A 623 -0.21 -15.32 -23.81
CA THR A 623 -0.29 -15.95 -25.14
C THR A 623 -1.71 -16.11 -25.64
N GLY A 624 -2.70 -16.17 -24.75
CA GLY A 624 -4.10 -16.50 -25.07
C GLY A 624 -4.37 -18.00 -25.18
N GLU A 625 -3.36 -18.86 -24.96
CA GLU A 625 -3.52 -20.30 -24.96
C GLU A 625 -4.37 -20.80 -23.79
N LYS A 626 -5.17 -21.81 -23.98
CA LYS A 626 -6.03 -22.41 -22.96
C LYS A 626 -5.65 -23.86 -22.75
N PHE A 627 -5.65 -24.25 -21.48
CA PHE A 627 -5.33 -25.62 -21.07
C PHE A 627 -6.42 -26.12 -20.12
N ASP A 628 -6.94 -27.32 -20.42
CA ASP A 628 -7.90 -28.01 -19.56
C ASP A 628 -7.12 -28.88 -18.58
N TRP A 629 -7.13 -28.46 -17.30
CA TRP A 629 -6.46 -29.14 -16.21
C TRP A 629 -7.44 -29.97 -15.39
N ARG A 630 -6.91 -31.02 -14.74
CA ARG A 630 -7.68 -31.85 -13.83
C ARG A 630 -6.83 -32.26 -12.64
N GLY A 631 -7.43 -32.14 -11.47
CA GLY A 631 -6.71 -32.43 -10.22
C GLY A 631 -5.61 -31.41 -9.89
N ARG A 632 -4.94 -31.66 -8.79
CA ARG A 632 -4.01 -30.65 -8.21
C ARG A 632 -2.68 -30.54 -8.97
N ARG A 633 -2.15 -31.64 -9.49
CA ARG A 633 -0.80 -31.76 -10.05
C ARG A 633 -0.79 -31.60 -11.55
N ASN A 634 -0.25 -30.50 -12.06
CA ASN A 634 -0.27 -30.15 -13.50
C ASN A 634 1.14 -29.81 -13.99
N PHE A 635 1.51 -30.36 -15.17
CA PHE A 635 2.82 -30.14 -15.77
C PHE A 635 2.93 -28.74 -16.39
N VAL A 636 4.08 -28.09 -16.19
CA VAL A 636 4.44 -26.81 -16.79
C VAL A 636 5.85 -26.85 -17.38
N MET A 637 6.06 -26.10 -18.45
CA MET A 637 7.36 -25.89 -19.10
C MET A 637 7.56 -24.41 -19.42
N LEU A 638 8.67 -23.85 -18.99
CA LEU A 638 8.99 -22.42 -19.11
C LEU A 638 10.34 -22.26 -19.81
N ASP A 639 10.32 -21.69 -21.00
CA ASP A 639 11.52 -21.36 -21.79
C ASP A 639 11.86 -19.87 -21.56
N PRO A 640 13.00 -19.53 -20.97
CA PRO A 640 13.33 -18.15 -20.63
C PRO A 640 13.45 -17.23 -21.86
N HIS A 641 13.77 -17.79 -23.03
CA HIS A 641 13.96 -17.01 -24.25
C HIS A 641 12.65 -16.68 -24.99
N SER A 642 11.62 -17.51 -24.85
CA SER A 642 10.33 -17.33 -25.51
C SER A 642 9.17 -17.14 -24.55
N ARG A 643 9.15 -17.86 -23.45
CA ARG A 643 8.06 -17.89 -22.46
C ARG A 643 8.62 -18.05 -21.04
N PRO A 644 9.17 -17.00 -20.42
CA PRO A 644 9.77 -17.09 -19.09
C PRO A 644 8.73 -17.29 -17.98
N ALA A 645 7.46 -17.02 -18.26
CA ALA A 645 6.38 -17.12 -17.29
C ALA A 645 5.05 -17.52 -17.93
N HIS A 646 4.16 -18.07 -17.11
CA HIS A 646 2.72 -18.12 -17.33
C HIS A 646 2.00 -17.20 -16.36
N ILE A 647 1.01 -16.47 -16.85
CA ILE A 647 0.03 -15.74 -16.06
C ILE A 647 -1.33 -16.31 -16.41
N PHE A 648 -1.76 -17.31 -15.66
CA PHE A 648 -3.00 -18.01 -15.92
C PHE A 648 -4.17 -17.34 -15.21
N ARG A 649 -5.26 -17.08 -15.94
CA ARG A 649 -6.57 -16.88 -15.35
C ARG A 649 -7.26 -18.23 -15.24
N LEU A 650 -7.60 -18.62 -14.02
CA LEU A 650 -8.31 -19.86 -13.74
C LEU A 650 -9.81 -19.64 -13.94
N ARG A 651 -10.45 -20.57 -14.66
CA ARG A 651 -11.88 -20.60 -14.90
C ARG A 651 -12.46 -21.90 -14.38
N ARG A 652 -13.54 -21.82 -13.62
CA ARG A 652 -14.24 -22.97 -13.05
C ARG A 652 -15.23 -23.53 -14.04
N LEU A 653 -15.45 -24.86 -14.04
CA LEU A 653 -16.52 -25.50 -14.81
C LEU A 653 -17.88 -25.08 -14.22
N ILE A 654 -18.73 -24.47 -15.04
CA ILE A 654 -20.09 -24.06 -14.65
C ILE A 654 -21.19 -24.92 -15.25
N GLY A 655 -20.91 -25.74 -16.26
CA GLY A 655 -21.89 -26.60 -16.89
C GLY A 655 -21.37 -27.29 -18.16
N MET A 656 -22.30 -27.94 -18.85
CA MET A 656 -22.06 -28.60 -20.14
C MET A 656 -23.02 -28.02 -21.17
N ASP A 657 -22.54 -27.72 -22.37
CA ASP A 657 -23.35 -27.40 -23.55
C ASP A 657 -23.11 -28.49 -24.58
N GLY A 658 -24.04 -29.45 -24.61
CA GLY A 658 -23.85 -30.71 -25.35
C GLY A 658 -22.66 -31.50 -24.78
N GLU A 659 -21.66 -31.79 -25.62
CA GLU A 659 -20.42 -32.45 -25.20
C GLU A 659 -19.32 -31.47 -24.77
N GLN A 660 -19.55 -30.15 -24.89
CA GLN A 660 -18.56 -29.15 -24.55
C GLN A 660 -18.68 -28.68 -23.09
N MET A 661 -17.53 -28.59 -22.38
CA MET A 661 -17.44 -28.01 -21.05
C MET A 661 -17.50 -26.48 -21.14
N VAL A 662 -18.34 -25.86 -20.30
CA VAL A 662 -18.46 -24.40 -20.19
C VAL A 662 -17.77 -23.93 -18.89
N PHE A 663 -16.85 -23.02 -19.06
CA PHE A 663 -16.04 -22.48 -17.94
C PHE A 663 -16.32 -20.98 -17.74
N ALA A 664 -16.34 -20.51 -16.48
CA ALA A 664 -16.45 -19.12 -16.10
C ALA A 664 -15.34 -18.71 -15.11
#